data_feaea3d38ccea66421ebaf050f5889f6
#
_entry.id   feaea3d38ccea66421ebaf050f5889f6
#
_cell.length_a   1.000
_cell.length_b   1.000
_cell.length_c   1.000
_cell.angle_alpha   90.00
_cell.angle_beta   90.00
_cell.angle_gamma   90.00
#
_symmetry.space_group_name_H-M   'P 1'
#
loop_
_entity.id
_entity.type
_entity.pdbx_description
1 polymer ?
#
loop_
_entity_poly.entity_id
_entity_poly.type
_entity_poly.pdbx_seq_one_letter_code
_entity_poly.pdbx_strand_id
1 'polypeptide(L)'
;MISSMIKAALAIALFSITACGDNGDGPIDTQREECNPLGGPACMMPWPSSAYLIEDSSTVSGYRVDVPAAAMPVNADSIAIESDVYNTYDGFAVAGPMLVDFPTGVSVDGLPPLSDIGKSLEASSSIVVVNMDTGERLPFFAEPDMNAAVPEERALIIRPMIRMAPATRYAVGIRNTVKAADGSALPVPEGFASLLETNEIKHPLFARMGNYEDIFSSLADAGLPKAELVLAWDFVTASDESLTGDLMAMRTQALAKLDEVTLGFTLTPINNNNTDNVLRIFEGTYDSPMFLDNGERDNSILIRDEDGVPAFKEMDESNIAVVIPKCVETAELPIPVVIFGHGMFGNAVDSLDSSFIQRFANEECTILVGSDFIGLTNRQFASVAFAMNELNKGKTLTEKMAQSIINFIALGHALRTSMLDADEFKLDGVQIIDPEAISYFGASLGGILGGVFMAYDPTITRGALGVPGGPWSLLFERSVFWPPLRITMKGAYPEPWDYQQNVALMGMLFEKVDPVTTAHRVIANPLPGTPPKQLLLYMALGDALVTQTASDTLARSLDLPVIGPSVSVPFGLEETTEVVSSGYTVYDEAPDRVPPESNAMEDLEFNSTHGDVHEWGAVQRQVFGFLKDGMISSECFLESAPAPCLCPTGACE
;
A
#
# COMPACT_ATOMS: atom_id res chain seq x y z
N MET A 1 -23.54 3.67 -0.96
CA MET A 1 -22.52 4.70 -0.64
C MET A 1 -21.49 4.84 -1.78
N ILE A 2 -20.84 3.78 -2.23
CA ILE A 2 -19.84 3.78 -3.32
C ILE A 2 -20.37 4.39 -4.64
N SER A 3 -21.58 4.04 -5.07
CA SER A 3 -22.22 4.59 -6.30
C SER A 3 -22.48 6.11 -6.25
N SER A 4 -22.63 6.68 -5.05
CA SER A 4 -22.83 8.12 -4.85
C SER A 4 -21.50 8.89 -4.88
N MET A 5 -20.43 8.27 -4.40
CA MET A 5 -19.07 8.85 -4.41
C MET A 5 -18.44 8.88 -5.79
N ILE A 6 -18.65 7.83 -6.60
CA ILE A 6 -18.23 7.81 -8.01
C ILE A 6 -18.93 8.93 -8.82
N LYS A 7 -20.20 9.22 -8.52
CA LYS A 7 -20.93 10.33 -9.16
C LYS A 7 -20.42 11.71 -8.72
N ALA A 8 -19.94 11.86 -7.49
CA ALA A 8 -19.33 13.10 -7.00
C ALA A 8 -17.94 13.34 -7.62
N ALA A 9 -17.14 12.29 -7.80
CA ALA A 9 -15.86 12.38 -8.49
C ALA A 9 -15.98 12.78 -9.97
N LEU A 10 -17.04 12.32 -10.66
CA LEU A 10 -17.33 12.73 -12.05
C LEU A 10 -17.76 14.19 -12.19
N ALA A 11 -18.32 14.79 -11.14
CA ALA A 11 -18.79 16.19 -11.19
C ALA A 11 -17.65 17.23 -11.07
N ILE A 12 -16.50 16.84 -10.52
CA ILE A 12 -15.31 17.72 -10.40
C ILE A 12 -14.51 17.79 -11.70
N ALA A 13 -14.60 16.77 -12.57
CA ALA A 13 -13.87 16.71 -13.84
C ALA A 13 -14.40 17.68 -14.95
N LEU A 14 -15.40 18.52 -14.67
CA LEU A 14 -16.03 19.41 -15.66
C LEU A 14 -15.55 20.87 -15.61
N PHE A 15 -14.51 21.20 -14.86
CA PHE A 15 -13.83 22.49 -15.00
C PHE A 15 -12.62 22.38 -15.93
N SER A 16 -12.90 22.35 -17.24
CA SER A 16 -11.90 22.50 -18.28
C SER A 16 -11.37 23.92 -18.29
N ILE A 17 -10.22 24.15 -17.70
CA ILE A 17 -9.43 25.35 -17.94
C ILE A 17 -8.66 25.10 -19.23
N THR A 18 -9.06 25.76 -20.32
CA THR A 18 -8.25 25.88 -21.53
C THR A 18 -7.06 26.79 -21.22
N ALA A 19 -5.96 26.21 -20.78
CA ALA A 19 -4.67 26.88 -20.79
C ALA A 19 -4.04 26.64 -22.16
N CYS A 20 -3.91 27.68 -22.99
CA CYS A 20 -2.98 27.68 -24.11
C CYS A 20 -1.57 27.84 -23.50
N GLY A 21 -0.91 26.74 -23.25
CA GLY A 21 0.52 26.68 -22.97
C GLY A 21 1.26 26.43 -24.27
N ASP A 22 2.32 27.17 -24.50
CA ASP A 22 3.28 26.96 -25.57
C ASP A 22 3.95 25.61 -25.31
N ASN A 23 3.62 24.59 -26.10
CA ASN A 23 4.25 23.28 -26.01
C ASN A 23 5.68 23.42 -26.51
N GLY A 24 6.62 23.38 -25.57
CA GLY A 24 8.03 23.22 -25.89
C GLY A 24 8.29 21.80 -26.43
N ASP A 25 7.96 21.57 -27.70
CA ASP A 25 8.26 20.34 -28.46
C ASP A 25 9.78 20.25 -28.77
N GLY A 26 10.64 20.26 -27.77
CA GLY A 26 12.05 19.92 -27.93
C GLY A 26 12.34 18.57 -27.25
N PRO A 27 13.16 17.70 -27.84
CA PRO A 27 13.60 16.50 -27.14
C PRO A 27 14.28 16.91 -25.83
N ILE A 28 13.90 16.23 -24.72
CA ILE A 28 14.54 16.45 -23.41
C ILE A 28 16.03 16.17 -23.60
N ASP A 29 16.86 17.16 -23.26
CA ASP A 29 18.32 17.02 -23.33
C ASP A 29 18.79 16.15 -22.15
N THR A 30 18.89 14.85 -22.38
CA THR A 30 19.34 13.84 -21.40
C THR A 30 20.82 13.92 -21.09
N GLN A 31 21.56 14.84 -21.72
CA GLN A 31 22.95 15.18 -21.37
C GLN A 31 23.07 16.25 -20.28
N ARG A 32 21.93 16.71 -19.73
CA ARG A 32 21.95 17.60 -18.57
C ARG A 32 22.62 16.93 -17.38
N GLU A 33 23.43 17.70 -16.65
CA GLU A 33 24.27 17.19 -15.54
C GLU A 33 23.47 16.57 -14.39
N GLU A 34 22.18 16.86 -14.27
CA GLU A 34 21.27 16.35 -13.27
C GLU A 34 20.50 15.08 -13.70
N CYS A 35 20.54 14.72 -14.99
CA CYS A 35 19.80 13.57 -15.51
C CYS A 35 20.59 12.27 -15.37
N ASN A 36 19.90 11.12 -15.47
CA ASN A 36 20.54 9.81 -15.40
C ASN A 36 21.54 9.62 -16.55
N PRO A 37 22.82 9.31 -16.25
CA PRO A 37 23.87 9.24 -17.27
C PRO A 37 23.72 8.09 -18.27
N LEU A 38 22.85 7.09 -18.01
CA LEU A 38 22.61 6.01 -18.96
C LEU A 38 21.91 6.49 -20.23
N GLY A 39 21.21 7.61 -20.16
CA GLY A 39 20.50 8.20 -21.28
C GLY A 39 19.09 7.61 -21.46
N GLY A 40 18.27 8.35 -22.16
CA GLY A 40 16.86 8.09 -22.42
C GLY A 40 16.11 9.40 -22.58
N PRO A 41 14.87 9.43 -23.06
CA PRO A 41 14.07 10.66 -23.13
C PRO A 41 13.70 11.23 -21.76
N ALA A 42 13.49 10.42 -20.73
CA ALA A 42 13.15 10.88 -19.39
C ALA A 42 14.38 11.12 -18.52
N CYS A 43 14.46 12.31 -17.88
CA CYS A 43 15.63 12.75 -17.12
C CYS A 43 16.02 11.78 -16.00
N MET A 44 15.05 11.25 -15.23
CA MET A 44 15.32 10.42 -14.04
C MET A 44 15.43 8.92 -14.35
N MET A 45 15.01 8.47 -15.52
CA MET A 45 15.02 7.04 -15.87
C MET A 45 16.37 6.58 -16.43
N PRO A 46 16.77 5.32 -16.15
CA PRO A 46 16.05 4.33 -15.34
C PRO A 46 15.95 4.72 -13.86
N TRP A 47 14.81 4.42 -13.27
CA TRP A 47 14.49 4.66 -11.87
C TRP A 47 14.04 3.37 -11.19
N PRO A 48 14.36 3.11 -9.89
CA PRO A 48 15.40 3.81 -9.12
C PRO A 48 16.81 3.54 -9.67
N SER A 49 17.78 4.39 -9.33
CA SER A 49 19.16 4.26 -9.86
C SER A 49 20.20 4.74 -8.85
N SER A 50 21.34 4.02 -8.77
CA SER A 50 22.50 4.44 -7.98
C SER A 50 23.10 5.77 -8.42
N ALA A 51 22.76 6.27 -9.62
CA ALA A 51 23.10 7.64 -10.04
C ALA A 51 22.58 8.72 -9.05
N TYR A 52 21.53 8.41 -8.31
CA TYR A 52 20.89 9.29 -7.33
C TYR A 52 21.15 8.87 -5.88
N LEU A 53 22.29 8.18 -5.63
CA LEU A 53 22.77 7.84 -4.29
C LEU A 53 24.12 8.53 -4.02
N ILE A 54 24.33 8.89 -2.78
CA ILE A 54 25.66 9.25 -2.25
C ILE A 54 26.00 8.33 -1.08
N GLU A 55 27.28 8.05 -0.89
CA GLU A 55 27.74 7.30 0.29
C GLU A 55 27.48 8.11 1.57
N ASP A 56 26.84 7.47 2.55
CA ASP A 56 26.58 8.04 3.87
C ASP A 56 26.71 6.96 4.95
N SER A 57 27.86 6.91 5.59
CA SER A 57 28.15 5.94 6.64
C SER A 57 27.34 6.13 7.92
N SER A 58 26.53 7.17 8.03
CA SER A 58 25.62 7.41 9.15
C SER A 58 24.31 6.64 9.03
N THR A 59 24.00 6.11 7.84
CA THR A 59 22.78 5.35 7.56
C THR A 59 23.04 3.84 7.63
N VAL A 60 21.98 3.07 7.77
CA VAL A 60 22.07 1.60 7.82
C VAL A 60 22.43 0.99 6.47
N SER A 61 21.93 1.55 5.38
CA SER A 61 22.25 1.11 4.02
C SER A 61 23.68 1.47 3.59
N GLY A 62 24.30 2.44 4.27
CA GLY A 62 25.57 3.05 3.85
C GLY A 62 25.42 4.13 2.76
N TYR A 63 24.18 4.45 2.39
CA TYR A 63 23.86 5.41 1.32
C TYR A 63 22.79 6.40 1.77
N ARG A 64 22.62 7.46 0.98
CA ARG A 64 21.53 8.42 1.06
C ARG A 64 21.06 8.77 -0.35
N VAL A 65 19.75 8.87 -0.52
CA VAL A 65 19.16 9.40 -1.75
C VAL A 65 19.56 10.87 -1.89
N ASP A 66 20.03 11.25 -3.07
CA ASP A 66 20.44 12.62 -3.40
C ASP A 66 20.06 12.94 -4.86
N VAL A 67 18.77 13.12 -5.06
CA VAL A 67 18.22 13.54 -6.35
C VAL A 67 18.42 15.04 -6.49
N PRO A 68 19.11 15.52 -7.56
CA PRO A 68 19.24 16.94 -7.84
C PRO A 68 17.86 17.60 -8.01
N ALA A 69 17.63 18.74 -7.39
CA ALA A 69 16.34 19.45 -7.49
C ALA A 69 15.94 19.76 -8.95
N ALA A 70 16.92 20.01 -9.82
CA ALA A 70 16.67 20.27 -11.24
C ALA A 70 16.25 19.03 -12.05
N ALA A 71 16.41 17.82 -11.51
CA ALA A 71 15.93 16.57 -12.13
C ALA A 71 14.45 16.29 -11.83
N MET A 72 13.91 16.90 -10.77
CA MET A 72 12.55 16.63 -10.32
C MET A 72 11.49 17.19 -11.27
N PRO A 73 10.37 16.46 -11.47
CA PRO A 73 9.24 16.95 -12.28
C PRO A 73 8.73 18.31 -11.82
N VAL A 74 8.30 19.12 -12.78
CA VAL A 74 7.76 20.47 -12.56
C VAL A 74 6.32 20.52 -13.05
N ASN A 75 5.41 20.99 -12.21
CA ASN A 75 4.01 21.06 -12.61
C ASN A 75 3.70 22.26 -13.54
N ALA A 76 2.50 22.31 -14.10
CA ALA A 76 2.03 23.35 -14.99
C ALA A 76 2.05 24.77 -14.36
N ASP A 77 2.04 24.85 -13.04
CA ASP A 77 2.16 26.10 -12.29
C ASP A 77 3.62 26.50 -12.02
N SER A 78 4.59 25.78 -12.62
CA SER A 78 6.03 25.96 -12.43
C SER A 78 6.50 25.66 -11.00
N ILE A 79 5.82 24.78 -10.29
CA ILE A 79 6.22 24.29 -8.96
C ILE A 79 6.93 22.94 -9.17
N ALA A 80 8.22 22.89 -8.83
CA ALA A 80 8.98 21.65 -8.84
C ALA A 80 8.63 20.77 -7.62
N ILE A 81 8.71 19.45 -7.78
CA ILE A 81 8.67 18.54 -6.65
C ILE A 81 9.94 18.75 -5.82
N GLU A 82 9.78 18.87 -4.50
CA GLU A 82 10.88 19.10 -3.56
C GLU A 82 11.70 17.81 -3.37
N SER A 83 12.93 17.79 -3.88
CA SER A 83 13.82 16.62 -3.74
C SER A 83 14.21 16.35 -2.28
N ASP A 84 14.27 17.37 -1.42
CA ASP A 84 14.65 17.24 -0.01
C ASP A 84 13.78 16.25 0.76
N VAL A 85 12.52 16.07 0.36
CA VAL A 85 11.61 15.08 0.96
C VAL A 85 12.10 13.66 0.71
N TYR A 86 12.60 13.38 -0.49
CA TYR A 86 13.12 12.07 -0.91
C TYR A 86 14.56 11.86 -0.45
N ASN A 87 15.34 12.94 -0.38
CA ASN A 87 16.74 12.90 0.04
C ASN A 87 16.92 12.63 1.55
N THR A 88 15.82 12.41 2.29
CA THR A 88 15.85 11.91 3.67
C THR A 88 16.01 10.39 3.76
N TYR A 89 15.70 9.65 2.68
CA TYR A 89 15.77 8.19 2.67
C TYR A 89 17.20 7.70 2.47
N ASP A 90 17.51 6.54 3.04
CA ASP A 90 18.82 5.88 2.90
C ASP A 90 18.86 4.85 1.75
N GLY A 91 17.88 4.89 0.86
CA GLY A 91 17.72 4.02 -0.28
C GLY A 91 16.35 4.19 -0.91
N PHE A 92 16.07 3.37 -1.92
CA PHE A 92 14.81 3.46 -2.66
C PHE A 92 13.76 2.49 -2.14
N ALA A 93 12.55 2.62 -2.67
CA ALA A 93 11.39 1.81 -2.33
C ALA A 93 11.68 0.30 -2.32
N VAL A 94 11.21 -0.41 -1.28
CA VAL A 94 11.35 -1.88 -1.16
C VAL A 94 10.26 -2.65 -1.92
N ALA A 95 9.21 -1.94 -2.40
CA ALA A 95 8.13 -2.53 -3.19
C ALA A 95 7.68 -1.63 -4.36
N GLY A 96 8.45 -0.57 -4.64
CA GLY A 96 8.17 0.36 -5.72
C GLY A 96 8.48 -0.20 -7.10
N PRO A 97 7.90 0.37 -8.17
CA PRO A 97 8.20 -0.02 -9.53
C PRO A 97 9.60 0.42 -9.96
N MET A 98 10.20 -0.37 -10.84
CA MET A 98 11.38 0.05 -11.62
C MET A 98 10.90 0.55 -12.98
N LEU A 99 11.36 1.72 -13.39
CA LEU A 99 10.93 2.43 -14.60
C LEU A 99 12.10 2.60 -15.56
N VAL A 100 11.85 2.41 -16.82
CA VAL A 100 12.79 2.75 -17.89
C VAL A 100 12.03 3.17 -19.14
N ASP A 101 12.62 4.06 -19.90
CA ASP A 101 12.06 4.56 -21.14
C ASP A 101 12.99 4.27 -22.33
N PHE A 102 12.37 4.09 -23.48
CA PHE A 102 13.04 3.97 -24.76
C PHE A 102 12.33 4.85 -25.77
N PRO A 103 13.05 5.59 -26.62
CA PRO A 103 12.42 6.53 -27.58
C PRO A 103 11.57 5.84 -28.64
N THR A 104 11.60 4.52 -28.71
CA THR A 104 10.81 3.68 -29.61
C THR A 104 9.61 3.04 -28.91
N GLY A 105 9.41 3.31 -27.60
CA GLY A 105 8.52 2.53 -26.78
C GLY A 105 8.97 1.06 -26.69
N VAL A 106 8.19 0.25 -25.97
CA VAL A 106 8.44 -1.17 -25.75
C VAL A 106 7.22 -1.99 -26.11
N SER A 107 7.41 -3.11 -26.82
CA SER A 107 6.36 -4.10 -27.06
C SER A 107 6.05 -4.90 -25.80
N VAL A 108 4.80 -5.26 -25.59
CA VAL A 108 4.39 -6.21 -24.54
C VAL A 108 4.90 -7.63 -24.82
N ASP A 109 5.18 -7.95 -26.09
CA ASP A 109 5.57 -9.29 -26.50
C ASP A 109 6.91 -9.72 -25.89
N GLY A 110 6.90 -10.84 -25.18
CA GLY A 110 8.10 -11.43 -24.58
C GLY A 110 8.47 -10.85 -23.21
N LEU A 111 7.70 -9.90 -22.66
CA LEU A 111 7.83 -9.48 -21.28
C LEU A 111 7.22 -10.55 -20.34
N PRO A 112 7.73 -10.74 -19.11
CA PRO A 112 7.06 -11.54 -18.09
C PRO A 112 5.67 -10.94 -17.76
N PRO A 113 4.55 -11.59 -18.07
CA PRO A 113 3.21 -11.02 -17.88
C PRO A 113 2.72 -11.20 -16.45
N LEU A 114 1.70 -10.42 -16.05
CA LEU A 114 1.03 -10.55 -14.76
C LEU A 114 0.41 -11.96 -14.58
N SER A 115 -0.15 -12.55 -15.65
CA SER A 115 -0.74 -13.88 -15.64
C SER A 115 0.27 -15.02 -15.45
N ASP A 116 1.58 -14.76 -15.59
CA ASP A 116 2.63 -15.76 -15.41
C ASP A 116 3.93 -15.13 -14.86
N ILE A 117 3.88 -14.75 -13.59
CA ILE A 117 5.02 -14.14 -12.87
C ILE A 117 6.24 -15.07 -12.89
N GLY A 118 6.04 -16.40 -12.92
CA GLY A 118 7.09 -17.40 -12.95
C GLY A 118 8.09 -17.22 -14.10
N LYS A 119 7.66 -16.65 -15.22
CA LYS A 119 8.54 -16.34 -16.35
C LYS A 119 9.67 -15.36 -16.02
N SER A 120 9.50 -14.49 -15.03
CA SER A 120 10.55 -13.59 -14.58
C SER A 120 11.74 -14.33 -13.96
N LEU A 121 11.52 -15.52 -13.43
CA LEU A 121 12.54 -16.36 -12.78
C LEU A 121 13.22 -17.35 -13.75
N GLU A 122 12.68 -17.53 -14.95
CA GLU A 122 13.26 -18.43 -15.95
C GLU A 122 14.60 -17.89 -16.45
N ALA A 123 15.54 -18.79 -16.78
CA ALA A 123 16.84 -18.42 -17.37
C ALA A 123 16.71 -17.63 -18.69
N SER A 124 15.62 -17.86 -19.42
CA SER A 124 15.28 -17.20 -20.69
C SER A 124 14.56 -15.86 -20.52
N SER A 125 14.26 -15.42 -19.29
CA SER A 125 13.56 -14.16 -19.05
C SER A 125 14.18 -13.00 -19.82
N SER A 126 13.33 -12.19 -20.44
CA SER A 126 13.76 -11.01 -21.20
C SER A 126 14.26 -9.87 -20.31
N ILE A 127 13.92 -9.90 -19.03
CA ILE A 127 14.40 -8.98 -17.99
C ILE A 127 14.87 -9.82 -16.81
N VAL A 128 15.93 -9.38 -16.16
CA VAL A 128 16.47 -9.97 -14.92
C VAL A 128 16.56 -8.89 -13.87
N VAL A 129 15.98 -9.15 -12.70
CA VAL A 129 16.23 -8.38 -11.48
C VAL A 129 16.86 -9.33 -10.47
N VAL A 130 18.03 -9.00 -9.96
CA VAL A 130 18.81 -9.88 -9.10
C VAL A 130 19.29 -9.16 -7.85
N ASN A 131 19.11 -9.80 -6.70
CA ASN A 131 19.74 -9.41 -5.44
C ASN A 131 21.24 -9.69 -5.58
N MET A 132 22.08 -8.65 -5.53
CA MET A 132 23.52 -8.79 -5.77
C MET A 132 24.27 -9.46 -4.61
N ASP A 133 23.67 -9.51 -3.40
CA ASP A 133 24.28 -10.15 -2.23
C ASP A 133 24.05 -11.66 -2.23
N THR A 134 22.85 -12.11 -2.66
CA THR A 134 22.47 -13.54 -2.63
C THR A 134 22.54 -14.21 -3.99
N GLY A 135 22.50 -13.45 -5.08
CA GLY A 135 22.36 -13.95 -6.45
C GLY A 135 20.97 -14.43 -6.81
N GLU A 136 19.99 -14.26 -5.92
CA GLU A 136 18.61 -14.67 -6.16
C GLU A 136 17.88 -13.70 -7.07
N ARG A 137 17.10 -14.24 -8.03
CA ARG A 137 16.23 -13.44 -8.88
C ARG A 137 14.97 -13.02 -8.14
N LEU A 138 14.56 -11.78 -8.35
CA LEU A 138 13.30 -11.23 -7.85
C LEU A 138 12.14 -11.63 -8.77
N PRO A 139 11.00 -12.13 -8.25
CA PRO A 139 9.79 -12.31 -9.02
C PRO A 139 9.12 -10.95 -9.31
N PHE A 140 8.76 -10.72 -10.56
CA PHE A 140 8.10 -9.50 -11.03
C PHE A 140 7.23 -9.79 -12.26
N PHE A 141 6.36 -8.86 -12.61
CA PHE A 141 5.85 -8.75 -13.97
C PHE A 141 6.27 -7.42 -14.59
N ALA A 142 6.24 -7.34 -15.92
CA ALA A 142 6.62 -6.14 -16.65
C ALA A 142 5.58 -5.79 -17.72
N GLU A 143 5.31 -4.50 -17.86
CA GLU A 143 4.31 -3.97 -18.78
C GLU A 143 4.74 -2.59 -19.31
N PRO A 144 4.40 -2.23 -20.55
CA PRO A 144 4.47 -0.84 -21.01
C PRO A 144 3.32 -0.03 -20.39
N ASP A 145 3.55 1.27 -20.15
CA ASP A 145 2.49 2.17 -19.66
C ASP A 145 1.39 2.38 -20.72
N MET A 146 0.30 1.64 -20.59
CA MET A 146 -0.84 1.74 -21.50
C MET A 146 -1.66 3.03 -21.33
N ASN A 147 -1.33 3.87 -20.34
CA ASN A 147 -1.95 5.17 -20.11
C ASN A 147 -1.29 6.32 -20.89
N ALA A 148 -0.12 6.09 -21.52
CA ALA A 148 0.49 7.05 -22.43
C ALA A 148 -0.23 7.05 -23.79
N ALA A 149 -0.33 8.25 -24.41
CA ALA A 149 -1.12 8.43 -25.61
C ALA A 149 -0.55 7.69 -26.83
N VAL A 150 0.77 7.67 -26.96
CA VAL A 150 1.47 7.03 -28.06
C VAL A 150 2.51 6.03 -27.55
N PRO A 151 2.80 4.97 -28.30
CA PRO A 151 3.71 3.92 -27.85
C PRO A 151 5.12 4.43 -27.48
N GLU A 152 5.62 5.45 -28.16
CA GLU A 152 6.93 6.05 -27.94
C GLU A 152 7.07 6.76 -26.58
N GLU A 153 5.97 7.13 -25.98
CA GLU A 153 5.90 7.77 -24.64
C GLU A 153 5.65 6.77 -23.53
N ARG A 154 5.57 5.48 -23.83
CA ARG A 154 5.30 4.43 -22.85
C ARG A 154 6.57 4.03 -22.12
N ALA A 155 6.66 4.35 -20.84
CA ALA A 155 7.67 3.75 -19.97
C ALA A 155 7.45 2.24 -19.86
N LEU A 156 8.53 1.47 -19.81
CA LEU A 156 8.52 0.08 -19.36
C LEU A 156 8.50 0.08 -17.83
N ILE A 157 7.51 -0.57 -17.25
CA ILE A 157 7.30 -0.67 -15.81
C ILE A 157 7.59 -2.10 -15.39
N ILE A 158 8.53 -2.30 -14.46
CA ILE A 158 8.85 -3.59 -13.86
C ILE A 158 8.36 -3.55 -12.41
N ARG A 159 7.40 -4.43 -12.07
CA ARG A 159 6.72 -4.40 -10.77
C ARG A 159 7.09 -5.59 -9.91
N PRO A 160 7.81 -5.39 -8.79
CA PRO A 160 8.08 -6.46 -7.83
C PRO A 160 6.79 -7.10 -7.32
N MET A 161 6.79 -8.42 -7.18
CA MET A 161 5.64 -9.18 -6.68
C MET A 161 5.83 -9.70 -5.26
N ILE A 162 6.90 -9.29 -4.64
CA ILE A 162 7.21 -9.45 -3.21
C ILE A 162 7.93 -8.20 -2.72
N ARG A 163 7.97 -8.02 -1.40
CA ARG A 163 8.86 -7.04 -0.79
C ARG A 163 10.32 -7.40 -1.06
N MET A 164 11.11 -6.47 -1.55
CA MET A 164 12.56 -6.61 -1.68
C MET A 164 13.24 -6.58 -0.30
N ALA A 165 14.41 -7.21 -0.19
CA ALA A 165 15.23 -7.14 1.02
C ALA A 165 15.64 -5.68 1.31
N PRO A 166 15.64 -5.23 2.59
CA PRO A 166 16.03 -3.87 2.94
C PRO A 166 17.55 -3.67 2.86
N ALA A 167 17.99 -2.43 2.67
CA ALA A 167 19.40 -2.04 2.61
C ALA A 167 20.22 -2.95 1.67
N THR A 168 19.64 -3.35 0.54
CA THR A 168 20.19 -4.38 -0.36
C THR A 168 20.36 -3.81 -1.76
N ARG A 169 21.48 -4.15 -2.41
CA ARG A 169 21.77 -3.74 -3.78
C ARG A 169 21.16 -4.72 -4.78
N TYR A 170 20.39 -4.19 -5.72
CA TYR A 170 19.78 -4.95 -6.82
C TYR A 170 20.33 -4.50 -8.15
N ALA A 171 20.61 -5.45 -9.04
CA ALA A 171 20.90 -5.17 -10.44
C ALA A 171 19.70 -5.52 -11.32
N VAL A 172 19.45 -4.67 -12.31
CA VAL A 172 18.41 -4.86 -13.33
C VAL A 172 19.08 -4.94 -14.69
N GLY A 173 18.71 -5.94 -15.49
CA GLY A 173 19.21 -6.10 -16.86
C GLY A 173 18.08 -6.35 -17.84
N ILE A 174 18.09 -5.67 -18.97
CA ILE A 174 17.16 -5.83 -20.09
C ILE A 174 17.89 -6.50 -21.24
N ARG A 175 17.35 -7.63 -21.68
CA ARG A 175 17.91 -8.45 -22.76
C ARG A 175 17.56 -7.87 -24.15
N ASN A 176 18.42 -8.04 -25.13
CA ASN A 176 18.21 -7.63 -26.51
C ASN A 176 17.09 -8.39 -27.25
N THR A 177 16.42 -9.33 -26.57
CA THR A 177 15.21 -9.98 -27.06
C THR A 177 13.97 -9.13 -26.85
N VAL A 178 13.97 -8.17 -25.92
CA VAL A 178 12.91 -7.17 -25.78
C VAL A 178 12.84 -6.32 -27.05
N LYS A 179 11.63 -6.04 -27.52
CA LYS A 179 11.39 -5.36 -28.78
C LYS A 179 10.82 -3.96 -28.58
N ALA A 180 11.12 -3.08 -29.51
CA ALA A 180 10.45 -1.81 -29.67
C ALA A 180 8.95 -2.02 -29.95
N ALA A 181 8.13 -0.98 -29.75
CA ALA A 181 6.68 -1.04 -29.97
C ALA A 181 6.30 -1.46 -31.41
N ASP A 182 7.15 -1.18 -32.40
CA ASP A 182 6.97 -1.58 -33.81
C ASP A 182 7.51 -2.99 -34.13
N GLY A 183 8.05 -3.71 -33.14
CA GLY A 183 8.66 -5.04 -33.27
C GLY A 183 10.14 -5.04 -33.68
N SER A 184 10.74 -3.88 -33.92
CA SER A 184 12.18 -3.75 -34.20
C SER A 184 13.04 -4.01 -32.94
N ALA A 185 14.37 -4.03 -33.11
CA ALA A 185 15.29 -4.12 -31.97
C ALA A 185 15.25 -2.80 -31.18
N LEU A 186 15.29 -2.90 -29.84
CA LEU A 186 15.45 -1.72 -28.99
C LEU A 186 16.82 -1.05 -29.25
N PRO A 187 16.86 0.29 -29.30
CA PRO A 187 18.14 1.01 -29.34
C PRO A 187 18.85 0.87 -27.98
N VAL A 188 20.17 0.69 -28.03
CA VAL A 188 21.01 0.77 -26.81
C VAL A 188 21.16 2.25 -26.46
N PRO A 189 20.79 2.69 -25.25
CA PRO A 189 20.97 4.08 -24.82
C PRO A 189 22.44 4.51 -24.92
N GLU A 190 22.71 5.78 -25.27
CA GLU A 190 24.04 6.26 -25.59
C GLU A 190 25.03 6.10 -24.43
N GLY A 191 24.60 6.44 -23.20
CA GLY A 191 25.42 6.27 -22.01
C GLY A 191 25.75 4.79 -21.75
N PHE A 192 24.78 3.90 -21.92
CA PHE A 192 25.02 2.47 -21.74
C PHE A 192 25.90 1.88 -22.86
N ALA A 193 25.78 2.38 -24.09
CA ALA A 193 26.70 1.99 -25.16
C ALA A 193 28.16 2.35 -24.82
N SER A 194 28.39 3.52 -24.24
CA SER A 194 29.73 3.91 -23.75
C SER A 194 30.26 2.96 -22.68
N LEU A 195 29.39 2.48 -21.76
CA LEU A 195 29.78 1.49 -20.74
C LEU A 195 30.14 0.14 -21.34
N LEU A 196 29.42 -0.30 -22.37
CA LEU A 196 29.73 -1.56 -23.06
C LEU A 196 31.11 -1.53 -23.73
N GLU A 197 31.54 -0.37 -24.24
CA GLU A 197 32.79 -0.19 -24.97
C GLU A 197 33.97 0.16 -24.06
N THR A 198 33.78 1.07 -23.10
CA THR A 198 34.90 1.70 -22.35
C THR A 198 34.79 1.54 -20.84
N ASN A 199 33.67 1.04 -20.30
CA ASN A 199 33.32 1.03 -18.89
C ASN A 199 33.26 2.44 -18.25
N GLU A 200 33.10 3.49 -19.04
CA GLU A 200 33.07 4.89 -18.56
C GLU A 200 31.97 5.70 -19.23
N ILE A 201 31.38 6.62 -18.47
CA ILE A 201 30.52 7.69 -18.99
C ILE A 201 31.08 9.02 -18.51
N LYS A 202 31.21 9.98 -19.42
CA LYS A 202 31.64 11.35 -19.07
C LYS A 202 30.47 12.17 -18.55
N HIS A 203 30.07 11.90 -17.32
CA HIS A 203 28.94 12.55 -16.68
C HIS A 203 29.18 12.68 -15.16
N PRO A 204 28.81 13.81 -14.51
CA PRO A 204 29.08 14.02 -13.08
C PRO A 204 28.45 12.96 -12.17
N LEU A 205 27.23 12.50 -12.48
CA LEU A 205 26.54 11.46 -11.69
C LEU A 205 27.14 10.05 -11.89
N PHE A 206 27.97 9.83 -12.91
CA PHE A 206 28.56 8.51 -13.15
C PHE A 206 29.46 8.05 -11.99
N ALA A 207 30.13 9.00 -11.32
CA ALA A 207 30.97 8.67 -10.16
C ALA A 207 30.18 8.11 -8.96
N ARG A 208 28.86 8.30 -8.92
CA ARG A 208 27.95 7.77 -7.89
C ARG A 208 27.46 6.37 -8.22
N MET A 209 27.48 6.00 -9.50
CA MET A 209 27.03 4.69 -9.97
C MET A 209 28.01 3.62 -9.53
N GLY A 210 27.48 2.46 -9.19
CA GLY A 210 28.29 1.35 -8.75
C GLY A 210 29.27 0.84 -9.82
N ASN A 211 30.17 -0.06 -9.42
CA ASN A 211 31.08 -0.72 -10.34
C ASN A 211 30.29 -1.58 -11.34
N TYR A 212 30.35 -1.24 -12.61
CA TYR A 212 29.62 -1.95 -13.67
C TYR A 212 30.12 -3.36 -13.94
N GLU A 213 31.38 -3.68 -13.64
CA GLU A 213 31.86 -5.05 -13.72
C GLU A 213 31.16 -5.98 -12.71
N ASP A 214 30.83 -5.47 -11.53
CA ASP A 214 30.06 -6.24 -10.52
C ASP A 214 28.62 -6.45 -11.01
N ILE A 215 27.99 -5.42 -11.61
CA ILE A 215 26.65 -5.51 -12.21
C ILE A 215 26.63 -6.55 -13.32
N PHE A 216 27.60 -6.48 -14.26
CA PHE A 216 27.71 -7.43 -15.36
C PHE A 216 27.97 -8.86 -14.88
N SER A 217 28.80 -9.04 -13.83
CA SER A 217 29.05 -10.33 -13.22
C SER A 217 27.78 -10.92 -12.58
N SER A 218 27.09 -10.13 -11.76
CA SER A 218 25.86 -10.58 -11.10
C SER A 218 24.75 -10.95 -12.10
N LEU A 219 24.59 -10.16 -13.15
CA LEU A 219 23.62 -10.46 -14.22
C LEU A 219 24.03 -11.70 -15.03
N ALA A 220 25.32 -11.88 -15.30
CA ALA A 220 25.82 -13.07 -16.01
C ALA A 220 25.62 -14.35 -15.18
N ASP A 221 25.91 -14.32 -13.89
CA ASP A 221 25.67 -15.41 -12.95
C ASP A 221 24.18 -15.73 -12.83
N ALA A 222 23.33 -14.69 -12.92
CA ALA A 222 21.88 -14.82 -13.03
C ALA A 222 21.39 -15.22 -14.44
N GLY A 223 22.27 -15.53 -15.41
CA GLY A 223 21.93 -16.02 -16.74
C GLY A 223 21.69 -14.95 -17.80
N LEU A 224 22.13 -13.70 -17.58
CA LEU A 224 22.07 -12.60 -18.55
C LEU A 224 23.47 -12.02 -18.82
N PRO A 225 24.22 -12.59 -19.76
CA PRO A 225 25.57 -12.14 -20.05
C PRO A 225 25.63 -10.77 -20.73
N LYS A 226 26.70 -10.00 -20.50
CA LYS A 226 26.96 -8.64 -21.03
C LYS A 226 26.63 -8.49 -22.52
N ALA A 227 26.95 -9.50 -23.33
CA ALA A 227 26.73 -9.47 -24.80
C ALA A 227 25.23 -9.47 -25.20
N GLU A 228 24.35 -9.82 -24.31
CA GLU A 228 22.89 -9.87 -24.54
C GLU A 228 22.15 -8.66 -23.96
N LEU A 229 22.84 -7.72 -23.30
CA LEU A 229 22.25 -6.55 -22.68
C LEU A 229 21.94 -5.44 -23.68
N VAL A 230 20.75 -4.84 -23.55
CA VAL A 230 20.39 -3.54 -24.13
C VAL A 230 20.57 -2.44 -23.10
N LEU A 231 20.30 -2.76 -21.82
CA LEU A 231 20.47 -1.84 -20.71
C LEU A 231 20.68 -2.63 -19.42
N ALA A 232 21.51 -2.09 -18.53
CA ALA A 232 21.62 -2.56 -17.15
C ALA A 232 21.92 -1.39 -16.21
N TRP A 233 21.40 -1.49 -14.99
CA TRP A 233 21.64 -0.52 -13.90
C TRP A 233 21.49 -1.20 -12.55
N ASP A 234 21.78 -0.47 -11.50
CA ASP A 234 21.59 -0.90 -10.14
C ASP A 234 20.95 0.19 -9.25
N PHE A 235 20.49 -0.25 -8.10
CA PHE A 235 20.00 0.62 -7.03
C PHE A 235 20.13 -0.09 -5.68
N VAL A 236 19.98 0.67 -4.57
CA VAL A 236 19.94 0.14 -3.21
C VAL A 236 18.59 0.45 -2.60
N THR A 237 17.95 -0.55 -1.99
CA THR A 237 16.69 -0.39 -1.26
C THR A 237 16.92 0.31 0.08
N ALA A 238 15.91 1.05 0.54
CA ALA A 238 15.93 1.67 1.86
C ALA A 238 16.01 0.62 2.99
N SER A 239 16.62 0.98 4.10
CA SER A 239 16.65 0.16 5.29
C SER A 239 15.30 0.13 6.01
N ASP A 240 15.08 -0.91 6.81
CA ASP A 240 13.91 -0.97 7.70
C ASP A 240 13.87 0.25 8.65
N GLU A 241 15.02 0.71 9.12
CA GLU A 241 15.12 1.86 10.02
C GLU A 241 14.65 3.15 9.33
N SER A 242 15.05 3.37 8.10
CA SER A 242 14.61 4.53 7.30
C SER A 242 13.09 4.52 7.06
N LEU A 243 12.52 3.33 6.81
CA LEU A 243 11.10 3.17 6.49
C LEU A 243 10.19 3.17 7.71
N THR A 244 10.64 2.58 8.82
CA THR A 244 9.80 2.40 10.03
C THR A 244 10.12 3.39 11.14
N GLY A 245 11.24 4.09 11.07
CA GLY A 245 11.80 4.92 12.16
C GLY A 245 10.84 6.00 12.66
N ASP A 246 10.19 6.73 11.74
CA ASP A 246 9.22 7.78 12.11
C ASP A 246 8.09 7.22 12.98
N LEU A 247 7.42 6.17 12.50
CA LEU A 247 6.27 5.59 13.21
C LEU A 247 6.70 4.85 14.50
N MET A 248 7.90 4.25 14.53
CA MET A 248 8.48 3.69 15.76
C MET A 248 8.79 4.75 16.81
N ALA A 249 9.30 5.90 16.41
CA ALA A 249 9.55 7.03 17.31
C ALA A 249 8.25 7.61 17.87
N MET A 250 7.24 7.80 17.01
CA MET A 250 5.89 8.22 17.42
C MET A 250 5.29 7.22 18.43
N ARG A 251 5.30 5.94 18.09
CA ARG A 251 4.78 4.87 18.96
C ARG A 251 5.47 4.84 20.32
N THR A 252 6.80 4.94 20.36
CA THR A 252 7.56 4.91 21.61
C THR A 252 7.17 6.05 22.53
N GLN A 253 7.08 7.27 21.98
CA GLN A 253 6.65 8.45 22.73
C GLN A 253 5.16 8.37 23.12
N ALA A 254 4.32 7.88 22.23
CA ALA A 254 2.89 7.71 22.49
C ALA A 254 2.65 6.75 23.65
N LEU A 255 3.26 5.56 23.64
CA LEU A 255 3.12 4.58 24.72
C LEU A 255 3.58 5.15 26.06
N ALA A 256 4.71 5.87 26.10
CA ALA A 256 5.17 6.53 27.32
C ALA A 256 4.15 7.55 27.84
N LYS A 257 3.47 8.30 26.95
CA LYS A 257 2.42 9.26 27.35
C LYS A 257 1.14 8.56 27.82
N LEU A 258 0.75 7.48 27.17
CA LEU A 258 -0.41 6.68 27.56
C LEU A 258 -0.26 6.06 28.96
N ASP A 259 0.97 5.69 29.35
CA ASP A 259 1.28 5.19 30.70
C ASP A 259 1.26 6.29 31.78
N GLU A 260 1.43 7.57 31.39
CA GLU A 260 1.50 8.70 32.31
C GLU A 260 0.12 9.31 32.63
N VAL A 261 -0.87 9.16 31.73
CA VAL A 261 -2.15 9.88 31.82
C VAL A 261 -3.35 8.93 31.76
N THR A 262 -4.42 9.30 32.41
CA THR A 262 -5.73 8.66 32.17
C THR A 262 -6.39 9.36 30.98
N LEU A 263 -6.70 8.61 29.93
CA LEU A 263 -7.33 9.18 28.73
C LEU A 263 -8.75 9.62 29.02
N GLY A 264 -9.04 10.88 28.68
CA GLY A 264 -10.40 11.39 28.59
C GLY A 264 -11.11 10.85 27.35
N PHE A 265 -12.43 10.79 27.42
CA PHE A 265 -13.29 10.51 26.28
C PHE A 265 -14.67 11.10 26.49
N THR A 266 -15.39 11.33 25.41
CA THR A 266 -16.81 11.71 25.41
C THR A 266 -17.55 10.79 24.46
N LEU A 267 -18.70 10.25 24.93
CA LEU A 267 -19.59 9.43 24.12
C LEU A 267 -20.99 10.01 24.16
N THR A 268 -21.53 10.34 23.01
CA THR A 268 -22.90 10.87 22.86
C THR A 268 -23.75 9.80 22.18
N PRO A 269 -24.88 9.39 22.80
CA PRO A 269 -25.80 8.44 22.14
C PRO A 269 -26.37 9.05 20.86
N ILE A 270 -26.37 8.26 19.78
CA ILE A 270 -27.02 8.62 18.53
C ILE A 270 -28.28 7.76 18.31
N ASN A 271 -29.14 8.19 17.37
CA ASN A 271 -30.37 7.45 17.09
C ASN A 271 -30.05 6.04 16.62
N ASN A 272 -30.64 5.07 17.30
CA ASN A 272 -30.57 3.67 16.93
C ASN A 272 -31.80 3.31 16.07
N ASN A 273 -31.57 3.16 14.75
CA ASN A 273 -32.62 2.75 13.81
C ASN A 273 -32.70 1.21 13.65
N ASN A 274 -31.79 0.46 14.27
CA ASN A 274 -31.68 -1.00 14.17
C ASN A 274 -31.82 -1.67 15.54
N THR A 275 -32.95 -1.46 16.20
CA THR A 275 -33.23 -1.96 17.56
C THR A 275 -33.29 -3.49 17.67
N ASP A 276 -33.34 -4.22 16.56
CA ASP A 276 -33.31 -5.68 16.54
C ASP A 276 -31.89 -6.21 16.77
N ASN A 277 -30.86 -5.47 16.34
CA ASN A 277 -29.45 -5.89 16.42
C ASN A 277 -28.60 -5.03 17.36
N VAL A 278 -29.02 -3.80 17.66
CA VAL A 278 -28.22 -2.84 18.43
C VAL A 278 -28.93 -2.44 19.70
N LEU A 279 -28.24 -2.52 20.81
CA LEU A 279 -28.71 -1.98 22.10
C LEU A 279 -28.43 -0.48 22.22
N ARG A 280 -27.17 -0.08 21.94
CA ARG A 280 -26.71 1.32 22.01
C ARG A 280 -25.71 1.61 20.92
N ILE A 281 -25.73 2.83 20.39
CA ILE A 281 -24.75 3.35 19.46
C ILE A 281 -24.30 4.73 19.94
N PHE A 282 -22.99 4.99 19.88
CA PHE A 282 -22.40 6.25 20.30
C PHE A 282 -21.46 6.79 19.22
N GLU A 283 -21.38 8.11 19.16
CA GLU A 283 -20.30 8.86 18.54
C GLU A 283 -19.62 9.76 19.58
N GLY A 284 -18.37 10.14 19.34
CA GLY A 284 -17.67 11.01 20.27
C GLY A 284 -16.21 11.18 19.95
N THR A 285 -15.44 11.50 21.00
CA THR A 285 -14.00 11.69 20.94
C THR A 285 -13.29 10.98 22.08
N TYR A 286 -12.01 10.71 21.91
CA TYR A 286 -11.09 10.23 22.95
C TYR A 286 -9.73 10.89 22.79
N ASP A 287 -9.01 11.04 23.89
CA ASP A 287 -7.67 11.63 23.89
C ASP A 287 -6.66 10.69 23.23
N SER A 288 -5.84 11.25 22.35
CA SER A 288 -4.74 10.56 21.68
C SER A 288 -3.47 11.43 21.64
N PRO A 289 -2.27 10.84 21.75
CA PRO A 289 -1.01 11.57 21.57
C PRO A 289 -0.91 12.14 20.16
N MET A 290 -0.76 13.46 20.02
CA MET A 290 -0.69 14.18 18.76
C MET A 290 0.76 14.53 18.40
N PHE A 291 1.13 14.26 17.15
CA PHE A 291 2.43 14.56 16.56
C PHE A 291 2.34 15.56 15.40
N LEU A 292 1.11 15.82 14.91
CA LEU A 292 0.87 16.79 13.84
C LEU A 292 0.88 18.23 14.39
N ASP A 293 1.39 19.17 13.61
CA ASP A 293 1.47 20.59 14.00
C ASP A 293 0.11 21.27 14.09
N ASN A 294 -0.88 20.82 13.31
CA ASN A 294 -2.20 21.43 13.22
C ASN A 294 -3.37 20.41 13.15
N GLY A 295 -3.21 19.24 13.76
CA GLY A 295 -4.22 18.17 13.80
C GLY A 295 -4.61 17.71 12.39
N GLU A 296 -5.91 17.50 12.14
CA GLU A 296 -6.41 17.01 10.84
C GLU A 296 -6.45 18.08 9.72
N ARG A 297 -6.09 19.34 10.00
CA ARG A 297 -6.24 20.42 9.02
C ARG A 297 -5.36 20.19 7.78
N ASP A 298 -5.77 20.82 6.67
CA ASP A 298 -4.97 20.84 5.45
C ASP A 298 -3.55 21.35 5.71
N ASN A 299 -2.58 20.80 5.00
CA ASN A 299 -1.15 21.09 5.15
C ASN A 299 -0.53 20.74 6.51
N SER A 300 -1.25 20.06 7.40
CA SER A 300 -0.68 19.57 8.66
C SER A 300 0.36 18.48 8.41
N ILE A 301 1.52 18.61 9.08
CA ILE A 301 2.65 17.68 9.00
C ILE A 301 3.16 17.33 10.40
N LEU A 302 3.98 16.31 10.50
CA LEU A 302 4.62 15.92 11.76
C LEU A 302 5.56 17.02 12.26
N ILE A 303 5.46 17.34 13.54
CA ILE A 303 6.48 18.10 14.24
C ILE A 303 7.72 17.23 14.37
N ARG A 304 8.89 17.80 14.14
CA ARG A 304 10.18 17.10 14.27
C ARG A 304 11.10 17.87 15.18
N ASP A 305 11.92 17.14 15.92
CA ASP A 305 13.00 17.72 16.72
C ASP A 305 14.21 18.15 15.86
N GLU A 306 15.31 18.57 16.52
CA GLU A 306 16.54 19.04 15.85
C GLU A 306 17.24 17.94 15.04
N ASP A 307 17.00 16.66 15.36
CA ASP A 307 17.53 15.49 14.65
C ASP A 307 16.57 15.00 13.54
N GLY A 308 15.44 15.68 13.32
CA GLY A 308 14.43 15.34 12.33
C GLY A 308 13.48 14.21 12.74
N VAL A 309 13.53 13.76 14.00
CA VAL A 309 12.68 12.71 14.53
C VAL A 309 11.29 13.26 14.90
N PRO A 310 10.18 12.56 14.59
CA PRO A 310 8.85 13.00 15.04
C PRO A 310 8.78 13.22 16.55
N ALA A 311 8.21 14.36 16.96
CA ALA A 311 8.13 14.77 18.34
C ALA A 311 6.68 14.91 18.82
N PHE A 312 6.39 14.38 20.02
CA PHE A 312 5.09 14.55 20.68
C PHE A 312 4.80 16.04 20.91
N LYS A 313 3.60 16.47 20.53
CA LYS A 313 3.15 17.85 20.72
C LYS A 313 2.31 18.00 21.99
N GLU A 314 1.17 17.31 22.03
CA GLU A 314 0.15 17.42 23.07
C GLU A 314 -0.81 16.24 23.01
N MET A 315 -1.66 16.06 23.99
CA MET A 315 -2.86 15.21 23.86
C MET A 315 -3.92 15.99 23.08
N ASP A 316 -4.55 15.36 22.11
CA ASP A 316 -5.62 15.95 21.29
C ASP A 316 -6.73 14.93 21.06
N GLU A 317 -7.90 15.38 20.64
CA GLU A 317 -9.07 14.53 20.46
C GLU A 317 -9.06 13.81 19.12
N SER A 318 -9.36 12.50 19.15
CA SER A 318 -9.60 11.65 17.98
C SER A 318 -11.05 11.15 17.99
N ASN A 319 -11.65 10.99 16.78
CA ASN A 319 -13.03 10.53 16.65
C ASN A 319 -13.17 9.06 17.04
N ILE A 320 -14.31 8.73 17.66
CA ILE A 320 -14.71 7.37 18.01
C ILE A 320 -16.16 7.12 17.64
N ALA A 321 -16.46 5.90 17.20
CA ALA A 321 -17.81 5.37 17.11
C ALA A 321 -17.87 4.02 17.83
N VAL A 322 -18.99 3.75 18.49
CA VAL A 322 -19.20 2.52 19.28
C VAL A 322 -20.56 1.93 18.96
N VAL A 323 -20.60 0.62 18.69
CA VAL A 323 -21.83 -0.16 18.58
C VAL A 323 -21.83 -1.23 19.66
N ILE A 324 -22.81 -1.18 20.56
CA ILE A 324 -23.06 -2.22 21.57
C ILE A 324 -24.22 -3.07 21.04
N PRO A 325 -23.98 -4.35 20.74
CA PRO A 325 -24.98 -5.23 20.16
C PRO A 325 -26.06 -5.60 21.17
N LYS A 326 -27.24 -6.00 20.69
CA LYS A 326 -28.36 -6.35 21.54
C LYS A 326 -28.14 -7.66 22.29
N CYS A 327 -27.38 -8.58 21.75
CA CYS A 327 -27.05 -9.86 22.38
C CYS A 327 -26.47 -9.72 23.80
N VAL A 328 -25.85 -8.57 24.11
CA VAL A 328 -25.29 -8.29 25.44
C VAL A 328 -26.34 -8.44 26.57
N GLU A 329 -27.64 -8.26 26.26
CA GLU A 329 -28.75 -8.44 27.23
C GLU A 329 -28.91 -9.89 27.71
N THR A 330 -28.38 -10.87 26.93
CA THR A 330 -28.56 -12.30 27.22
C THR A 330 -27.27 -13.09 27.22
N ALA A 331 -26.17 -12.46 26.86
CA ALA A 331 -24.86 -13.08 26.83
C ALA A 331 -24.26 -13.26 28.25
N GLU A 332 -23.30 -14.15 28.38
CA GLU A 332 -22.40 -14.19 29.53
C GLU A 332 -21.37 -13.04 29.37
N LEU A 333 -21.34 -12.13 30.34
CA LEU A 333 -20.48 -10.94 30.32
C LEU A 333 -19.17 -11.21 31.05
N PRO A 334 -18.05 -10.57 30.64
CA PRO A 334 -17.92 -9.60 29.54
C PRO A 334 -17.87 -10.25 28.14
N ILE A 335 -18.05 -9.46 27.06
CA ILE A 335 -17.99 -9.92 25.68
C ILE A 335 -16.79 -9.32 24.92
N PRO A 336 -16.33 -9.96 23.83
CA PRO A 336 -15.22 -9.48 23.02
C PRO A 336 -15.46 -8.10 22.40
N VAL A 337 -14.37 -7.42 22.05
CA VAL A 337 -14.35 -6.15 21.32
C VAL A 337 -13.57 -6.31 20.02
N VAL A 338 -14.11 -5.76 18.95
CA VAL A 338 -13.40 -5.62 17.67
C VAL A 338 -13.17 -4.14 17.39
N ILE A 339 -11.90 -3.74 17.28
CA ILE A 339 -11.53 -2.44 16.73
C ILE A 339 -11.72 -2.51 15.21
N PHE A 340 -12.57 -1.64 14.68
CA PHE A 340 -12.98 -1.63 13.29
C PHE A 340 -12.29 -0.52 12.49
N GLY A 341 -11.69 -0.89 11.35
CA GLY A 341 -11.09 0.03 10.38
C GLY A 341 -12.00 0.27 9.17
N HIS A 342 -12.35 1.53 8.91
CA HIS A 342 -13.23 1.92 7.81
C HIS A 342 -12.56 1.89 6.43
N GLY A 343 -13.35 1.87 5.36
CA GLY A 343 -12.90 1.94 3.97
C GLY A 343 -12.48 3.35 3.53
N MET A 344 -11.86 3.45 2.34
CA MET A 344 -11.37 4.72 1.78
C MET A 344 -12.50 5.75 1.63
N PHE A 345 -12.22 6.99 2.04
CA PHE A 345 -13.17 8.10 2.10
C PHE A 345 -14.44 7.81 2.91
N GLY A 346 -14.35 6.83 3.84
CA GLY A 346 -15.31 6.61 4.90
C GLY A 346 -14.94 7.36 6.18
N ASN A 347 -15.60 7.01 7.26
CA ASN A 347 -15.29 7.37 8.64
C ASN A 347 -15.88 6.31 9.58
N ALA A 348 -15.51 6.33 10.85
CA ALA A 348 -15.94 5.33 11.82
C ALA A 348 -17.45 5.32 12.01
N VAL A 349 -18.08 6.51 12.16
CA VAL A 349 -19.51 6.66 12.45
C VAL A 349 -20.36 6.08 11.32
N ASP A 350 -20.15 6.54 10.07
CA ASP A 350 -20.91 6.09 8.91
C ASP A 350 -20.74 4.59 8.64
N SER A 351 -19.53 4.05 8.91
CA SER A 351 -19.23 2.63 8.68
C SER A 351 -19.92 1.74 9.70
N LEU A 352 -19.92 2.13 10.98
CA LEU A 352 -20.58 1.37 12.04
C LEU A 352 -22.12 1.56 12.08
N ASP A 353 -22.66 2.57 11.38
CA ASP A 353 -24.12 2.71 11.17
C ASP A 353 -24.67 1.78 10.06
N SER A 354 -23.82 0.99 9.42
CA SER A 354 -24.23 -0.02 8.45
C SER A 354 -25.05 -1.13 9.11
N SER A 355 -26.26 -1.37 8.62
CA SER A 355 -27.14 -2.44 9.14
C SER A 355 -26.52 -3.84 9.03
N PHE A 356 -25.69 -4.06 8.01
CA PHE A 356 -24.91 -5.28 7.83
C PHE A 356 -23.91 -5.47 8.98
N ILE A 357 -23.06 -4.47 9.24
CA ILE A 357 -22.06 -4.52 10.32
C ILE A 357 -22.73 -4.68 11.68
N GLN A 358 -23.84 -3.98 11.91
CA GLN A 358 -24.61 -4.06 13.17
C GLN A 358 -25.25 -5.43 13.39
N ARG A 359 -25.87 -6.02 12.35
CA ARG A 359 -26.40 -7.39 12.40
C ARG A 359 -25.30 -8.36 12.79
N PHE A 360 -24.18 -8.22 12.19
CA PHE A 360 -23.01 -9.04 12.37
C PHE A 360 -22.47 -8.97 13.81
N ALA A 361 -22.31 -7.74 14.34
CA ALA A 361 -21.93 -7.54 15.73
C ALA A 361 -22.86 -8.27 16.71
N ASN A 362 -24.17 -8.32 16.38
CA ASN A 362 -25.16 -8.98 17.22
C ASN A 362 -25.13 -10.51 17.12
N GLU A 363 -24.96 -11.05 15.91
CA GLU A 363 -24.88 -12.50 15.68
C GLU A 363 -23.65 -13.10 16.37
N GLU A 364 -22.52 -12.41 16.33
CA GLU A 364 -21.26 -12.85 16.93
C GLU A 364 -21.06 -12.34 18.38
N CYS A 365 -22.02 -11.58 18.88
CA CYS A 365 -22.03 -10.97 20.20
C CYS A 365 -20.72 -10.26 20.56
N THR A 366 -20.38 -9.25 19.76
CA THR A 366 -19.13 -8.51 19.86
C THR A 366 -19.38 -6.99 19.83
N ILE A 367 -18.71 -6.23 20.70
CA ILE A 367 -18.75 -4.77 20.67
C ILE A 367 -17.86 -4.31 19.51
N LEU A 368 -18.35 -3.38 18.69
CA LEU A 368 -17.55 -2.75 17.65
C LEU A 368 -17.17 -1.34 18.06
N VAL A 369 -15.89 -1.01 17.92
CA VAL A 369 -15.36 0.32 18.21
C VAL A 369 -14.48 0.75 17.07
N GLY A 370 -14.74 1.90 16.46
CA GLY A 370 -13.96 2.40 15.33
C GLY A 370 -13.39 3.79 15.58
N SER A 371 -12.29 4.10 14.88
CA SER A 371 -11.72 5.44 14.79
C SER A 371 -11.46 5.79 13.33
N ASP A 372 -11.09 7.05 13.06
CA ASP A 372 -10.88 7.54 11.70
C ASP A 372 -9.42 7.33 11.25
N PHE A 373 -9.26 6.79 10.03
CA PHE A 373 -7.99 6.85 9.32
C PHE A 373 -7.84 8.23 8.67
N ILE A 374 -7.38 9.21 9.47
CA ILE A 374 -7.19 10.58 9.00
C ILE A 374 -6.17 10.65 7.87
N GLY A 375 -6.40 11.56 6.92
CA GLY A 375 -5.67 11.62 5.65
C GLY A 375 -6.48 11.04 4.47
N LEU A 376 -7.31 10.02 4.72
CA LEU A 376 -8.16 9.36 3.71
C LEU A 376 -9.63 9.20 4.14
N THR A 377 -10.14 10.06 5.03
CA THR A 377 -11.57 10.14 5.31
C THR A 377 -12.30 10.96 4.26
N ASN A 378 -13.64 10.96 4.29
CA ASN A 378 -14.46 11.79 3.42
C ASN A 378 -14.16 13.30 3.54
N ARG A 379 -13.68 13.75 4.69
CA ARG A 379 -13.29 15.15 4.94
C ARG A 379 -12.03 15.56 4.17
N GLN A 380 -11.13 14.62 3.87
CA GLN A 380 -9.85 14.88 3.20
C GLN A 380 -9.90 14.64 1.67
N PHE A 381 -11.05 14.30 1.09
CA PHE A 381 -11.13 14.05 -0.36
C PHE A 381 -10.57 15.20 -1.21
N ALA A 382 -10.90 16.46 -0.85
CA ALA A 382 -10.39 17.63 -1.54
C ALA A 382 -8.86 17.78 -1.40
N SER A 383 -8.30 17.49 -0.23
CA SER A 383 -6.85 17.53 0.03
C SER A 383 -6.12 16.46 -0.78
N VAL A 384 -6.69 15.25 -0.94
CA VAL A 384 -6.14 14.19 -1.79
C VAL A 384 -6.12 14.64 -3.25
N ALA A 385 -7.23 15.19 -3.77
CA ALA A 385 -7.28 15.69 -5.13
C ALA A 385 -6.27 16.84 -5.36
N PHE A 386 -6.10 17.72 -4.38
CA PHE A 386 -5.11 18.81 -4.44
C PHE A 386 -3.67 18.29 -4.40
N ALA A 387 -3.39 17.24 -3.63
CA ALA A 387 -2.08 16.60 -3.63
C ALA A 387 -1.69 16.01 -4.99
N MET A 388 -2.67 15.60 -5.82
CA MET A 388 -2.40 15.17 -7.20
C MET A 388 -2.00 16.32 -8.13
N ASN A 389 -2.42 17.55 -7.82
CA ASN A 389 -2.02 18.74 -8.56
C ASN A 389 -0.65 19.29 -8.11
N GLU A 390 -0.30 19.09 -6.84
CA GLU A 390 0.97 19.52 -6.23
C GLU A 390 1.51 18.41 -5.32
N LEU A 391 2.37 17.55 -5.86
CA LEU A 391 2.84 16.33 -5.17
C LEU A 391 3.64 16.62 -3.88
N ASN A 392 4.13 17.83 -3.68
CA ASN A 392 4.70 18.27 -2.40
C ASN A 392 3.72 18.13 -1.23
N LYS A 393 2.43 18.10 -1.51
CA LYS A 393 1.36 17.88 -0.51
C LYS A 393 1.14 16.40 -0.17
N GLY A 394 1.72 15.47 -0.92
CA GLY A 394 1.62 14.03 -0.64
C GLY A 394 2.07 13.67 0.78
N LYS A 395 3.12 14.33 1.28
CA LYS A 395 3.60 14.18 2.66
C LYS A 395 2.52 14.46 3.71
N THR A 396 1.63 15.43 3.48
CA THR A 396 0.55 15.75 4.43
C THR A 396 -0.46 14.62 4.57
N LEU A 397 -0.62 13.79 3.54
CA LEU A 397 -1.50 12.61 3.57
C LEU A 397 -0.85 11.47 4.35
N THR A 398 0.40 11.13 4.02
CA THR A 398 1.12 10.01 4.64
C THR A 398 1.38 10.25 6.12
N GLU A 399 1.70 11.47 6.53
CA GLU A 399 1.94 11.81 7.93
C GLU A 399 0.64 11.81 8.76
N LYS A 400 -0.52 12.15 8.17
CA LYS A 400 -1.82 11.96 8.82
C LYS A 400 -2.17 10.47 8.95
N MET A 401 -1.89 9.65 7.93
CA MET A 401 -2.08 8.21 8.04
C MET A 401 -1.20 7.60 9.14
N ALA A 402 0.06 8.05 9.27
CA ALA A 402 0.92 7.64 10.38
C ALA A 402 0.34 8.05 11.75
N GLN A 403 -0.21 9.26 11.86
CA GLN A 403 -0.92 9.71 13.07
C GLN A 403 -2.13 8.81 13.37
N SER A 404 -2.86 8.35 12.34
CA SER A 404 -4.00 7.43 12.55
C SER A 404 -3.59 6.14 13.24
N ILE A 405 -2.41 5.58 12.91
CA ILE A 405 -1.92 4.38 13.57
C ILE A 405 -1.72 4.63 15.07
N ILE A 406 -1.20 5.80 15.45
CA ILE A 406 -1.07 6.19 16.87
C ILE A 406 -2.45 6.34 17.52
N ASN A 407 -3.43 6.92 16.82
CA ASN A 407 -4.80 7.05 17.32
C ASN A 407 -5.42 5.67 17.61
N PHE A 408 -5.27 4.70 16.71
CA PHE A 408 -5.76 3.33 16.93
C PHE A 408 -5.04 2.62 18.09
N ILE A 409 -3.73 2.85 18.29
CA ILE A 409 -2.98 2.35 19.46
C ILE A 409 -3.56 2.97 20.75
N ALA A 410 -3.83 4.29 20.76
CA ALA A 410 -4.43 4.97 21.90
C ALA A 410 -5.86 4.46 22.20
N LEU A 411 -6.66 4.17 21.15
CA LEU A 411 -7.98 3.55 21.29
C LEU A 411 -7.89 2.17 21.96
N GLY A 412 -6.97 1.32 21.50
CA GLY A 412 -6.74 0.01 22.12
C GLY A 412 -6.30 0.10 23.58
N HIS A 413 -5.56 1.14 23.95
CA HIS A 413 -5.20 1.43 25.35
C HIS A 413 -6.41 1.92 26.14
N ALA A 414 -7.22 2.85 25.62
CA ALA A 414 -8.40 3.37 26.29
C ALA A 414 -9.43 2.28 26.61
N LEU A 415 -9.65 1.34 25.69
CA LEU A 415 -10.54 0.19 25.88
C LEU A 415 -10.09 -0.75 26.99
N ARG A 416 -8.80 -0.78 27.32
CA ARG A 416 -8.22 -1.60 28.42
C ARG A 416 -8.10 -0.84 29.74
N THR A 417 -8.32 0.47 29.72
CA THR A 417 -8.09 1.34 30.89
C THR A 417 -9.31 2.22 31.18
N SER A 418 -9.33 3.46 30.71
CA SER A 418 -10.35 4.46 31.09
C SER A 418 -11.78 4.09 30.70
N MET A 419 -11.98 3.38 29.60
CA MET A 419 -13.32 2.99 29.15
C MET A 419 -13.88 1.79 29.92
N LEU A 420 -13.05 0.99 30.60
CA LEU A 420 -13.54 -0.13 31.42
C LEU A 420 -14.47 0.30 32.54
N ASP A 421 -14.20 1.44 33.18
CA ASP A 421 -14.98 1.92 34.30
C ASP A 421 -16.16 2.82 33.90
N ALA A 422 -16.31 3.08 32.60
CA ALA A 422 -17.35 3.97 32.09
C ALA A 422 -18.76 3.36 32.14
N ASP A 423 -19.75 4.16 32.47
CA ASP A 423 -21.16 3.70 32.58
C ASP A 423 -21.74 3.32 31.21
N GLU A 424 -21.23 3.90 30.13
CA GLU A 424 -21.58 3.58 28.74
C GLU A 424 -21.27 2.11 28.38
N PHE A 425 -20.23 1.54 29.01
CA PHE A 425 -19.81 0.16 28.85
C PHE A 425 -20.25 -0.76 30.00
N LYS A 426 -21.35 -0.43 30.65
CA LYS A 426 -21.99 -1.28 31.66
C LYS A 426 -23.43 -1.62 31.29
N LEU A 427 -23.85 -2.82 31.65
CA LEU A 427 -25.24 -3.25 31.63
C LEU A 427 -25.64 -3.67 33.06
N ASP A 428 -26.64 -2.99 33.63
CA ASP A 428 -27.09 -3.20 35.02
C ASP A 428 -25.95 -3.15 36.05
N GLY A 429 -24.95 -2.28 35.79
CA GLY A 429 -23.77 -2.10 36.62
C GLY A 429 -22.66 -3.14 36.41
N VAL A 430 -22.83 -4.10 35.46
CA VAL A 430 -21.84 -5.10 35.10
C VAL A 430 -21.07 -4.63 33.87
N GLN A 431 -19.72 -4.71 33.90
CA GLN A 431 -18.84 -4.42 32.80
C GLN A 431 -19.10 -5.35 31.61
N ILE A 432 -19.17 -4.78 30.39
CA ILE A 432 -19.48 -5.53 29.18
C ILE A 432 -18.23 -5.76 28.28
N ILE A 433 -17.16 -4.96 28.42
CA ILE A 433 -15.90 -5.12 27.66
C ILE A 433 -15.06 -6.23 28.29
N ASP A 434 -14.61 -7.18 27.47
CA ASP A 434 -13.51 -8.07 27.83
C ASP A 434 -12.16 -7.45 27.38
N PRO A 435 -11.34 -6.91 28.29
CA PRO A 435 -10.07 -6.28 27.95
C PRO A 435 -9.03 -7.25 27.39
N GLU A 436 -9.18 -8.55 27.63
CA GLU A 436 -8.28 -9.59 27.13
C GLU A 436 -8.68 -10.11 25.74
N ALA A 437 -9.93 -9.85 25.31
CA ALA A 437 -10.48 -10.30 24.03
C ALA A 437 -10.72 -9.12 23.07
N ILE A 438 -9.69 -8.29 22.87
CA ILE A 438 -9.73 -7.19 21.90
C ILE A 438 -8.94 -7.61 20.64
N SER A 439 -9.60 -7.56 19.48
CA SER A 439 -9.04 -7.91 18.19
C SER A 439 -9.28 -6.79 17.17
N TYR A 440 -8.73 -6.94 15.96
CA TYR A 440 -8.88 -5.97 14.86
C TYR A 440 -9.63 -6.60 13.68
N PHE A 441 -10.51 -5.85 13.07
CA PHE A 441 -11.09 -6.14 11.76
C PHE A 441 -11.17 -4.88 10.92
N GLY A 442 -10.68 -4.91 9.70
CA GLY A 442 -10.82 -3.81 8.77
C GLY A 442 -10.88 -4.30 7.33
N ALA A 443 -11.68 -3.62 6.51
CA ALA A 443 -11.85 -3.96 5.10
C ALA A 443 -11.42 -2.80 4.21
N SER A 444 -10.94 -3.10 2.98
CA SER A 444 -10.50 -2.07 2.04
C SER A 444 -9.33 -1.24 2.63
N LEU A 445 -9.44 0.07 2.73
CA LEU A 445 -8.47 0.91 3.45
C LEU A 445 -8.21 0.39 4.86
N GLY A 446 -9.27 -0.07 5.57
CA GLY A 446 -9.15 -0.70 6.88
C GLY A 446 -8.34 -1.99 6.86
N GLY A 447 -8.35 -2.73 5.75
CA GLY A 447 -7.44 -3.86 5.52
C GLY A 447 -6.00 -3.42 5.24
N ILE A 448 -5.81 -2.36 4.47
CA ILE A 448 -4.49 -1.81 4.10
C ILE A 448 -3.80 -1.20 5.32
N LEU A 449 -4.38 -0.17 5.92
CA LEU A 449 -3.81 0.49 7.10
C LEU A 449 -3.91 -0.40 8.36
N GLY A 450 -4.86 -1.33 8.38
CA GLY A 450 -4.92 -2.38 9.40
C GLY A 450 -3.70 -3.28 9.41
N GLY A 451 -3.13 -3.60 8.24
CA GLY A 451 -1.85 -4.31 8.13
C GLY A 451 -0.70 -3.53 8.78
N VAL A 452 -0.68 -2.21 8.56
CA VAL A 452 0.29 -1.32 9.23
C VAL A 452 0.01 -1.27 10.74
N PHE A 453 -1.24 -1.04 11.16
CA PHE A 453 -1.63 -1.02 12.57
C PHE A 453 -1.21 -2.30 13.30
N MET A 454 -1.49 -3.47 12.73
CA MET A 454 -1.10 -4.75 13.29
C MET A 454 0.41 -4.90 13.47
N ALA A 455 1.23 -4.31 12.59
CA ALA A 455 2.68 -4.32 12.76
C ALA A 455 3.15 -3.50 13.97
N TYR A 456 2.47 -2.40 14.28
CA TYR A 456 2.92 -1.45 15.30
C TYR A 456 2.19 -1.57 16.66
N ASP A 457 0.97 -2.11 16.72
CA ASP A 457 0.26 -2.22 18.00
C ASP A 457 0.91 -3.26 18.92
N PRO A 458 1.22 -2.89 20.20
CA PRO A 458 1.90 -3.80 21.13
C PRO A 458 0.97 -4.80 21.81
N THR A 459 -0.33 -4.66 21.72
CA THR A 459 -1.31 -5.38 22.55
C THR A 459 -2.25 -6.29 21.78
N ILE A 460 -2.67 -5.88 20.58
CA ILE A 460 -3.58 -6.65 19.75
C ILE A 460 -2.79 -7.71 19.00
N THR A 461 -3.14 -8.97 19.19
CA THR A 461 -2.41 -10.11 18.61
C THR A 461 -3.12 -10.73 17.42
N ARG A 462 -4.39 -10.39 17.17
CA ARG A 462 -5.23 -11.04 16.19
C ARG A 462 -5.95 -10.00 15.32
N GLY A 463 -5.83 -10.14 13.99
CA GLY A 463 -6.44 -9.22 13.03
C GLY A 463 -6.95 -9.91 11.76
N ALA A 464 -8.16 -9.55 11.33
CA ALA A 464 -8.69 -9.93 10.03
C ALA A 464 -8.65 -8.73 9.08
N LEU A 465 -8.08 -8.93 7.89
CA LEU A 465 -7.88 -7.92 6.86
C LEU A 465 -8.68 -8.33 5.63
N GLY A 466 -9.81 -7.66 5.42
CA GLY A 466 -10.69 -7.92 4.29
C GLY A 466 -10.30 -7.10 3.07
N VAL A 467 -10.18 -7.76 1.92
CA VAL A 467 -9.81 -7.16 0.64
C VAL A 467 -8.66 -6.13 0.77
N PRO A 468 -7.58 -6.50 1.50
CA PRO A 468 -6.43 -5.64 1.72
C PRO A 468 -5.54 -5.61 0.49
N GLY A 469 -4.56 -4.72 0.41
CA GLY A 469 -3.56 -4.73 -0.66
C GLY A 469 -2.38 -3.80 -0.40
N GLY A 470 -1.36 -4.00 -1.21
CA GLY A 470 -0.14 -3.20 -1.29
C GLY A 470 0.77 -3.72 -2.41
N PRO A 471 1.77 -2.98 -2.81
CA PRO A 471 2.10 -1.61 -2.39
C PRO A 471 1.13 -0.54 -2.93
N TRP A 472 1.12 0.64 -2.33
CA TRP A 472 0.32 1.78 -2.77
C TRP A 472 0.57 2.14 -4.24
N SER A 473 1.81 2.06 -4.72
CA SER A 473 2.15 2.35 -6.12
C SER A 473 1.40 1.45 -7.12
N LEU A 474 1.10 0.21 -6.74
CA LEU A 474 0.29 -0.71 -7.55
C LEU A 474 -1.20 -0.37 -7.46
N LEU A 475 -1.70 0.00 -6.27
CA LEU A 475 -3.09 0.39 -6.05
C LEU A 475 -3.45 1.66 -6.82
N PHE A 476 -2.56 2.66 -6.90
CA PHE A 476 -2.80 3.91 -7.63
C PHE A 476 -3.16 3.68 -9.09
N GLU A 477 -2.63 2.66 -9.74
CA GLU A 477 -2.84 2.45 -11.16
C GLU A 477 -3.86 1.37 -11.50
N ARG A 478 -4.35 0.62 -10.51
CA ARG A 478 -5.23 -0.53 -10.76
C ARG A 478 -6.56 -0.46 -10.02
N SER A 479 -6.87 0.66 -9.38
CA SER A 479 -8.13 0.90 -8.70
C SER A 479 -9.07 1.79 -9.49
N VAL A 480 -10.35 1.46 -9.55
CA VAL A 480 -11.39 2.32 -10.16
C VAL A 480 -11.58 3.67 -9.44
N PHE A 481 -10.95 3.87 -8.29
CA PHE A 481 -10.85 5.18 -7.64
C PHE A 481 -9.81 6.10 -8.28
N TRP A 482 -8.83 5.54 -8.98
CA TRP A 482 -7.69 6.29 -9.47
C TRP A 482 -7.95 7.16 -10.72
N PRO A 483 -8.83 6.80 -11.71
CA PRO A 483 -9.00 7.57 -12.93
C PRO A 483 -9.18 9.09 -12.75
N PRO A 484 -10.04 9.60 -11.83
CA PRO A 484 -10.18 11.06 -11.63
C PRO A 484 -8.91 11.70 -11.06
N LEU A 485 -8.20 11.00 -10.17
CA LEU A 485 -6.94 11.47 -9.57
C LEU A 485 -5.82 11.50 -10.63
N ARG A 486 -5.76 10.48 -11.50
CA ARG A 486 -4.84 10.43 -12.64
C ARG A 486 -5.06 11.60 -13.60
N ILE A 487 -6.32 11.92 -13.94
CA ILE A 487 -6.63 13.06 -14.82
C ILE A 487 -6.08 14.36 -14.21
N THR A 488 -6.23 14.56 -12.91
CA THR A 488 -5.70 15.72 -12.20
C THR A 488 -4.16 15.74 -12.25
N MET A 489 -3.50 14.63 -11.95
CA MET A 489 -2.05 14.51 -11.98
C MET A 489 -1.47 14.74 -13.38
N LYS A 490 -2.03 14.10 -14.43
CA LYS A 490 -1.57 14.29 -15.81
C LYS A 490 -1.83 15.71 -16.32
N GLY A 491 -2.89 16.36 -15.85
CA GLY A 491 -3.14 17.77 -16.17
C GLY A 491 -2.15 18.72 -15.50
N ALA A 492 -1.71 18.36 -14.29
CA ALA A 492 -0.71 19.13 -13.55
C ALA A 492 0.73 18.89 -14.03
N TYR A 493 1.06 17.66 -14.43
CA TYR A 493 2.39 17.27 -14.93
C TYR A 493 2.24 16.75 -16.37
N PRO A 494 2.34 17.64 -17.37
CA PRO A 494 1.98 17.32 -18.75
C PRO A 494 3.07 16.56 -19.52
N GLU A 495 4.31 16.52 -19.01
CA GLU A 495 5.38 15.80 -19.69
C GLU A 495 5.07 14.30 -19.74
N PRO A 496 5.30 13.62 -20.88
CA PRO A 496 4.85 12.24 -21.08
C PRO A 496 5.31 11.25 -20.02
N TRP A 497 6.57 11.36 -19.58
CA TRP A 497 7.20 10.43 -18.64
C TRP A 497 6.93 10.76 -17.17
N ASP A 498 6.51 11.99 -16.88
CA ASP A 498 6.34 12.47 -15.50
C ASP A 498 5.24 11.71 -14.76
N TYR A 499 4.22 11.22 -15.47
CA TYR A 499 3.13 10.48 -14.83
C TYR A 499 3.65 9.23 -14.08
N GLN A 500 4.41 8.37 -14.74
CA GLN A 500 4.96 7.16 -14.10
C GLN A 500 6.02 7.50 -13.05
N GLN A 501 6.86 8.51 -13.32
CA GLN A 501 7.82 9.00 -12.33
C GLN A 501 7.12 9.52 -11.08
N ASN A 502 6.01 10.23 -11.22
CA ASN A 502 5.21 10.74 -10.11
C ASN A 502 4.51 9.63 -9.33
N VAL A 503 4.02 8.58 -10.01
CA VAL A 503 3.48 7.39 -9.34
C VAL A 503 4.56 6.70 -8.50
N ALA A 504 5.78 6.56 -9.03
CA ALA A 504 6.90 5.97 -8.30
C ALA A 504 7.34 6.83 -7.10
N LEU A 505 7.42 8.15 -7.26
CA LEU A 505 7.74 9.09 -6.19
C LEU A 505 6.67 9.08 -5.09
N MET A 506 5.38 9.11 -5.46
CA MET A 506 4.30 8.93 -4.49
C MET A 506 4.39 7.59 -3.78
N GLY A 507 4.62 6.50 -4.51
CA GLY A 507 4.81 5.17 -3.92
C GLY A 507 5.87 5.20 -2.83
N MET A 508 7.01 5.86 -3.09
CA MET A 508 8.10 6.01 -2.11
C MET A 508 7.67 6.78 -0.86
N LEU A 509 6.86 7.85 -1.00
CA LEU A 509 6.31 8.57 0.16
C LEU A 509 5.35 7.70 0.99
N PHE A 510 4.53 6.91 0.32
CA PHE A 510 3.51 6.08 0.96
C PHE A 510 4.09 4.81 1.61
N GLU A 511 5.34 4.41 1.29
CA GLU A 511 5.97 3.22 1.91
C GLU A 511 6.00 3.26 3.44
N LYS A 512 6.11 4.44 4.06
CA LYS A 512 6.09 4.57 5.53
C LYS A 512 4.75 4.17 6.17
N VAL A 513 3.70 4.05 5.36
CA VAL A 513 2.34 3.63 5.74
C VAL A 513 1.79 2.55 4.80
N ASP A 514 2.68 1.73 4.26
CA ASP A 514 2.36 0.62 3.38
C ASP A 514 2.47 -0.72 4.12
N PRO A 515 1.44 -1.58 4.07
CA PRO A 515 1.48 -2.87 4.77
C PRO A 515 2.56 -3.82 4.21
N VAL A 516 2.94 -3.70 2.92
CA VAL A 516 4.02 -4.51 2.34
C VAL A 516 5.37 -4.14 2.95
N THR A 517 5.59 -2.86 3.25
CA THR A 517 6.83 -2.39 3.89
C THR A 517 7.11 -3.10 5.21
N THR A 518 6.06 -3.33 6.01
CA THR A 518 6.18 -3.96 7.34
C THR A 518 5.79 -5.43 7.36
N ALA A 519 5.40 -6.03 6.24
CA ALA A 519 4.85 -7.39 6.18
C ALA A 519 5.74 -8.42 6.91
N HIS A 520 7.05 -8.43 6.65
CA HIS A 520 8.01 -9.35 7.29
C HIS A 520 8.18 -9.13 8.80
N ARG A 521 7.62 -8.03 9.35
CA ARG A 521 7.68 -7.62 10.76
C ARG A 521 6.40 -7.93 11.54
N VAL A 522 5.41 -8.55 10.91
CA VAL A 522 4.10 -8.79 11.56
C VAL A 522 4.06 -10.16 12.23
N ILE A 523 4.45 -11.22 11.54
CA ILE A 523 4.31 -12.60 12.01
C ILE A 523 5.65 -13.15 12.49
N ALA A 524 6.67 -13.19 11.64
CA ALA A 524 7.92 -13.89 11.89
C ALA A 524 8.93 -13.08 12.73
N ASN A 525 9.10 -11.79 12.43
CA ASN A 525 10.12 -10.93 13.03
C ASN A 525 9.50 -9.62 13.54
N PRO A 526 8.63 -9.66 14.56
CA PRO A 526 7.88 -8.48 15.00
C PRO A 526 8.80 -7.31 15.37
N LEU A 527 8.28 -6.11 15.21
CA LEU A 527 8.94 -4.88 15.62
C LEU A 527 9.24 -4.91 17.13
N PRO A 528 10.29 -4.23 17.60
CA PRO A 528 10.65 -4.22 19.03
C PRO A 528 9.45 -3.88 19.92
N GLY A 529 9.23 -4.68 20.96
CA GLY A 529 8.11 -4.51 21.89
C GLY A 529 6.72 -4.86 21.32
N THR A 530 6.66 -5.58 20.23
CA THR A 530 5.41 -6.06 19.60
C THR A 530 5.41 -7.59 19.57
N PRO A 531 4.32 -8.27 19.98
CA PRO A 531 4.22 -9.72 19.86
C PRO A 531 4.00 -10.15 18.40
N PRO A 532 4.35 -11.40 18.02
CA PRO A 532 3.92 -11.99 16.78
C PRO A 532 2.40 -11.93 16.63
N LYS A 533 1.91 -11.67 15.43
CA LYS A 533 0.47 -11.56 15.14
C LYS A 533 -0.06 -12.80 14.46
N GLN A 534 -1.37 -13.03 14.63
CA GLN A 534 -2.17 -13.94 13.83
C GLN A 534 -2.98 -13.11 12.85
N LEU A 535 -2.90 -13.42 11.56
CA LEU A 535 -3.58 -12.66 10.52
C LEU A 535 -4.43 -13.58 9.62
N LEU A 536 -5.68 -13.20 9.43
CA LEU A 536 -6.51 -13.68 8.34
C LEU A 536 -6.58 -12.59 7.26
N LEU A 537 -6.13 -12.90 6.06
CA LEU A 537 -6.42 -12.11 4.87
C LEU A 537 -7.47 -12.84 4.04
N TYR A 538 -8.41 -12.10 3.47
CA TYR A 538 -9.30 -12.61 2.44
C TYR A 538 -9.51 -11.59 1.33
N MET A 539 -9.69 -12.08 0.11
CA MET A 539 -9.92 -11.26 -1.08
C MET A 539 -10.96 -11.91 -2.00
N ALA A 540 -11.47 -11.13 -2.93
CA ALA A 540 -12.37 -11.60 -3.98
C ALA A 540 -11.71 -11.46 -5.36
N LEU A 541 -11.77 -12.52 -6.18
CA LEU A 541 -11.27 -12.48 -7.55
C LEU A 541 -12.04 -11.44 -8.37
N GLY A 542 -11.30 -10.67 -9.15
CA GLY A 542 -11.89 -9.63 -9.99
C GLY A 542 -12.24 -8.33 -9.26
N ASP A 543 -11.81 -8.15 -8.01
CA ASP A 543 -11.99 -6.89 -7.28
C ASP A 543 -11.38 -5.72 -8.06
N ALA A 544 -12.22 -4.70 -8.35
CA ALA A 544 -11.85 -3.53 -9.13
C ALA A 544 -11.43 -2.32 -8.27
N LEU A 545 -11.58 -2.40 -6.94
CA LEU A 545 -11.20 -1.33 -6.00
C LEU A 545 -9.84 -1.59 -5.36
N VAL A 546 -9.63 -2.81 -4.82
CA VAL A 546 -8.33 -3.30 -4.36
C VAL A 546 -8.02 -4.56 -5.13
N THR A 547 -7.13 -4.43 -6.11
CA THR A 547 -6.94 -5.52 -7.08
C THR A 547 -6.33 -6.75 -6.45
N GLN A 548 -6.72 -7.93 -6.97
CA GLN A 548 -6.13 -9.21 -6.60
C GLN A 548 -4.61 -9.17 -6.53
N THR A 549 -3.95 -8.55 -7.53
CA THR A 549 -2.49 -8.44 -7.59
C THR A 549 -1.90 -7.79 -6.33
N ALA A 550 -2.57 -6.77 -5.79
CA ALA A 550 -2.13 -6.08 -4.59
C ALA A 550 -2.32 -6.94 -3.33
N SER A 551 -3.45 -7.66 -3.24
CA SER A 551 -3.71 -8.61 -2.13
C SER A 551 -2.72 -9.78 -2.16
N ASP A 552 -2.47 -10.36 -3.34
CA ASP A 552 -1.51 -11.45 -3.53
C ASP A 552 -0.07 -11.02 -3.20
N THR A 553 0.32 -9.77 -3.52
CA THR A 553 1.64 -9.23 -3.19
C THR A 553 1.81 -9.06 -1.68
N LEU A 554 0.77 -8.59 -0.99
CA LEU A 554 0.78 -8.50 0.47
C LEU A 554 0.85 -9.89 1.10
N ALA A 555 0.03 -10.86 0.62
CA ALA A 555 0.02 -12.23 1.13
C ALA A 555 1.39 -12.92 0.96
N ARG A 556 2.05 -12.75 -0.20
CA ARG A 556 3.42 -13.23 -0.43
C ARG A 556 4.43 -12.59 0.51
N SER A 557 4.32 -11.28 0.72
CA SER A 557 5.23 -10.54 1.60
C SER A 557 5.08 -10.90 3.08
N LEU A 558 3.90 -11.41 3.47
CA LEU A 558 3.58 -11.97 4.79
C LEU A 558 3.91 -13.46 4.91
N ASP A 559 4.25 -14.14 3.80
CA ASP A 559 4.49 -15.59 3.73
C ASP A 559 3.28 -16.42 4.23
N LEU A 560 2.08 -16.08 3.77
CA LEU A 560 0.85 -16.72 4.21
C LEU A 560 0.50 -17.94 3.36
N PRO A 561 0.09 -19.07 3.96
CA PRO A 561 -0.50 -20.17 3.23
C PRO A 561 -1.90 -19.78 2.70
N VAL A 562 -2.24 -20.29 1.51
CA VAL A 562 -3.58 -20.18 0.94
C VAL A 562 -4.48 -21.25 1.55
N ILE A 563 -5.64 -20.84 2.04
CA ILE A 563 -6.59 -21.77 2.65
C ILE A 563 -7.33 -22.54 1.55
N GLY A 564 -7.16 -23.84 1.55
CA GLY A 564 -7.71 -24.75 0.56
C GLY A 564 -8.88 -25.59 1.05
N PRO A 565 -9.62 -26.20 0.09
CA PRO A 565 -9.40 -26.11 -1.35
C PRO A 565 -9.71 -24.70 -1.87
N SER A 566 -8.79 -24.12 -2.66
CA SER A 566 -8.90 -22.75 -3.14
C SER A 566 -9.34 -22.67 -4.60
N VAL A 567 -10.04 -21.58 -4.96
CA VAL A 567 -10.38 -21.26 -6.36
C VAL A 567 -9.17 -20.77 -7.16
N SER A 568 -8.16 -20.24 -6.47
CA SER A 568 -6.91 -19.78 -7.07
C SER A 568 -5.78 -19.85 -6.04
N VAL A 569 -4.62 -20.33 -6.47
CA VAL A 569 -3.39 -20.32 -5.67
C VAL A 569 -2.42 -19.35 -6.36
N PRO A 570 -2.19 -18.14 -5.81
CA PRO A 570 -1.29 -17.18 -6.40
C PRO A 570 0.15 -17.69 -6.49
N PHE A 571 0.86 -17.27 -7.54
CA PHE A 571 2.27 -17.62 -7.72
C PHE A 571 3.08 -17.38 -6.43
N GLY A 572 3.87 -18.36 -6.02
CA GLY A 572 4.79 -18.28 -4.87
C GLY A 572 4.14 -18.49 -3.51
N LEU A 573 2.84 -18.82 -3.45
CA LEU A 573 2.16 -19.25 -2.22
C LEU A 573 1.84 -20.74 -2.27
N GLU A 574 1.77 -21.36 -1.09
CA GLU A 574 1.40 -22.77 -0.92
C GLU A 574 -0.01 -22.90 -0.39
N GLU A 575 -0.77 -23.86 -0.95
CA GLU A 575 -2.11 -24.19 -0.47
C GLU A 575 -2.04 -25.16 0.71
N THR A 576 -2.90 -24.96 1.71
CA THR A 576 -3.07 -25.89 2.83
C THR A 576 -4.54 -26.15 3.13
N THR A 577 -4.88 -27.38 3.48
CA THR A 577 -6.19 -27.77 4.02
C THR A 577 -6.14 -27.99 5.53
N GLU A 578 -4.99 -27.75 6.15
CA GLU A 578 -4.84 -27.84 7.59
C GLU A 578 -5.36 -26.55 8.26
N VAL A 579 -5.73 -26.66 9.53
CA VAL A 579 -6.11 -25.52 10.35
C VAL A 579 -4.85 -24.76 10.75
N VAL A 580 -4.81 -23.45 10.46
CA VAL A 580 -3.64 -22.59 10.69
C VAL A 580 -4.00 -21.38 11.54
N SER A 581 -2.99 -20.69 12.07
CA SER A 581 -3.16 -19.47 12.87
C SER A 581 -3.00 -18.17 12.07
N SER A 582 -2.51 -18.26 10.84
CA SER A 582 -2.47 -17.17 9.88
C SER A 582 -2.65 -17.74 8.48
N GLY A 583 -3.38 -17.05 7.60
CA GLY A 583 -3.67 -17.58 6.28
C GLY A 583 -4.37 -16.57 5.36
N TYR A 584 -4.47 -16.97 4.10
CA TYR A 584 -5.04 -16.17 3.01
C TYR A 584 -6.15 -16.95 2.31
N THR A 585 -7.36 -16.41 2.26
CA THR A 585 -8.50 -17.04 1.60
C THR A 585 -8.90 -16.26 0.36
N VAL A 586 -9.12 -16.99 -0.74
CA VAL A 586 -9.53 -16.43 -2.03
C VAL A 586 -10.96 -16.86 -2.32
N TYR A 587 -11.85 -15.88 -2.52
CA TYR A 587 -13.25 -16.07 -2.90
C TYR A 587 -13.45 -15.70 -4.37
N ASP A 588 -14.37 -16.39 -5.05
CA ASP A 588 -14.75 -16.09 -6.42
C ASP A 588 -16.27 -15.94 -6.52
N GLU A 589 -16.69 -14.72 -6.80
CA GLU A 589 -18.09 -14.37 -7.08
C GLU A 589 -18.43 -14.51 -8.55
N ALA A 590 -17.45 -14.86 -9.40
CA ALA A 590 -17.51 -14.92 -10.85
C ALA A 590 -18.12 -13.64 -11.47
N PRO A 591 -17.55 -12.46 -11.19
CA PRO A 591 -18.08 -11.20 -11.70
C PRO A 591 -18.05 -11.19 -13.23
N ASP A 592 -19.08 -10.59 -13.85
CA ASP A 592 -19.17 -10.45 -15.31
C ASP A 592 -18.02 -9.61 -15.91
N ARG A 593 -17.40 -8.76 -15.10
CA ARG A 593 -16.31 -7.85 -15.48
C ARG A 593 -15.17 -7.97 -14.49
N VAL A 594 -13.97 -8.17 -15.02
CA VAL A 594 -12.74 -8.24 -14.25
C VAL A 594 -11.79 -7.13 -14.68
N PRO A 595 -10.93 -6.61 -13.78
CA PRO A 595 -9.91 -5.65 -14.16
C PRO A 595 -8.99 -6.18 -15.27
N PRO A 596 -8.52 -5.31 -16.19
CA PRO A 596 -7.58 -5.70 -17.23
C PRO A 596 -6.23 -6.15 -16.63
N GLU A 597 -5.50 -7.01 -17.34
CA GLU A 597 -4.13 -7.38 -16.95
C GLU A 597 -3.16 -6.19 -17.06
N SER A 598 -3.38 -5.27 -18.02
CA SER A 598 -2.57 -4.07 -18.19
C SER A 598 -3.01 -2.94 -17.25
N ASN A 599 -2.17 -1.90 -17.14
CA ASN A 599 -2.52 -0.70 -16.37
C ASN A 599 -3.43 0.29 -17.13
N ALA A 600 -4.09 -0.13 -18.23
CA ALA A 600 -4.99 0.71 -19.02
C ALA A 600 -6.22 1.13 -18.20
N MET A 601 -6.22 2.38 -17.73
CA MET A 601 -7.28 2.90 -16.85
C MET A 601 -8.62 3.09 -17.58
N GLU A 602 -8.62 3.23 -18.90
CA GLU A 602 -9.85 3.35 -19.71
C GLU A 602 -10.64 2.05 -19.80
N ASP A 603 -9.95 0.91 -19.59
CA ASP A 603 -10.55 -0.43 -19.59
C ASP A 603 -11.01 -0.85 -18.18
N LEU A 604 -10.76 -0.02 -17.15
CA LEU A 604 -11.08 -0.32 -15.78
C LEU A 604 -12.53 0.05 -15.47
N GLU A 605 -13.35 -0.96 -15.22
CA GLU A 605 -14.77 -0.82 -14.92
C GLU A 605 -15.08 -1.24 -13.48
N PHE A 606 -16.00 -0.51 -12.85
CA PHE A 606 -16.49 -0.86 -11.53
C PHE A 606 -17.32 -2.15 -11.55
N ASN A 607 -17.10 -3.02 -10.57
CA ASN A 607 -17.98 -4.12 -10.18
C ASN A 607 -18.25 -4.08 -8.68
N SER A 608 -19.21 -4.85 -8.18
CA SER A 608 -19.61 -4.84 -6.77
C SER A 608 -18.82 -5.79 -5.89
N THR A 609 -17.96 -6.61 -6.46
CA THR A 609 -17.22 -7.71 -5.79
C THR A 609 -16.51 -7.26 -4.51
N HIS A 610 -15.90 -6.07 -4.52
CA HIS A 610 -15.24 -5.51 -3.34
C HIS A 610 -16.15 -5.39 -2.11
N GLY A 611 -17.42 -5.10 -2.32
CA GLY A 611 -18.40 -4.97 -1.25
C GLY A 611 -19.16 -6.26 -0.96
N ASP A 612 -19.55 -6.95 -2.02
CA ASP A 612 -20.44 -8.11 -1.94
C ASP A 612 -19.76 -9.31 -1.25
N VAL A 613 -18.43 -9.45 -1.36
CA VAL A 613 -17.66 -10.51 -0.72
C VAL A 613 -17.89 -10.59 0.80
N HIS A 614 -18.11 -9.46 1.45
CA HIS A 614 -18.34 -9.41 2.91
C HIS A 614 -19.70 -9.96 3.34
N GLU A 615 -20.65 -10.07 2.41
CA GLU A 615 -22.02 -10.53 2.68
C GLU A 615 -22.15 -12.06 2.70
N TRP A 616 -21.13 -12.79 2.18
CA TRP A 616 -21.16 -14.25 2.16
C TRP A 616 -21.00 -14.86 3.56
N GLY A 617 -21.85 -15.86 3.85
CA GLY A 617 -21.84 -16.57 5.14
C GLY A 617 -20.48 -17.20 5.47
N ALA A 618 -19.79 -17.76 4.47
CA ALA A 618 -18.46 -18.33 4.64
C ALA A 618 -17.42 -17.30 5.10
N VAL A 619 -17.44 -16.10 4.52
CA VAL A 619 -16.54 -15.00 4.94
C VAL A 619 -16.81 -14.61 6.38
N GLN A 620 -18.09 -14.46 6.74
CA GLN A 620 -18.51 -14.07 8.08
C GLN A 620 -18.07 -15.10 9.12
N ARG A 621 -18.38 -16.38 8.89
CA ARG A 621 -17.97 -17.47 9.79
C ARG A 621 -16.46 -17.55 9.94
N GLN A 622 -15.71 -17.42 8.83
CA GLN A 622 -14.25 -17.49 8.86
C GLN A 622 -13.64 -16.32 9.64
N VAL A 623 -14.08 -15.07 9.37
CA VAL A 623 -13.57 -13.88 10.04
C VAL A 623 -13.80 -13.96 11.55
N PHE A 624 -15.02 -14.23 11.98
CA PHE A 624 -15.34 -14.16 13.41
C PHE A 624 -14.98 -15.43 14.16
N GLY A 625 -15.04 -16.58 13.53
CA GLY A 625 -14.43 -17.79 14.07
C GLY A 625 -12.93 -17.55 14.37
N PHE A 626 -12.22 -16.99 13.39
CA PHE A 626 -10.81 -16.64 13.58
C PHE A 626 -10.60 -15.59 14.67
N LEU A 627 -11.36 -14.50 14.69
CA LEU A 627 -11.22 -13.46 15.72
C LEU A 627 -11.49 -14.00 17.12
N LYS A 628 -12.36 -14.98 17.26
CA LYS A 628 -12.69 -15.63 18.53
C LYS A 628 -11.64 -16.67 18.93
N ASP A 629 -11.32 -17.61 18.04
CA ASP A 629 -10.57 -18.82 18.38
C ASP A 629 -9.09 -18.76 17.94
N GLY A 630 -8.73 -17.85 17.03
CA GLY A 630 -7.37 -17.69 16.48
C GLY A 630 -6.97 -18.78 15.49
N MET A 631 -7.95 -19.51 14.94
CA MET A 631 -7.71 -20.62 14.03
C MET A 631 -8.47 -20.38 12.72
N ILE A 632 -7.83 -20.69 11.59
CA ILE A 632 -8.37 -20.51 10.26
C ILE A 632 -8.51 -21.87 9.58
N SER A 633 -9.70 -22.13 9.05
CA SER A 633 -10.01 -23.24 8.16
C SER A 633 -10.84 -22.76 6.99
N SER A 634 -11.03 -23.59 5.97
CA SER A 634 -12.01 -23.29 4.93
C SER A 634 -13.42 -23.34 5.50
N GLU A 635 -14.20 -22.30 5.19
CA GLU A 635 -15.63 -22.20 5.55
C GLU A 635 -16.54 -22.34 4.33
N CYS A 636 -15.98 -22.75 3.18
CA CYS A 636 -16.73 -23.02 1.96
C CYS A 636 -17.03 -24.50 1.83
N PHE A 637 -18.31 -24.84 1.67
CA PHE A 637 -18.78 -26.21 1.65
C PHE A 637 -19.79 -26.46 0.53
N LEU A 638 -19.71 -27.66 -0.10
CA LEU A 638 -20.76 -28.21 -0.96
C LEU A 638 -21.17 -29.57 -0.41
N GLU A 639 -22.45 -29.76 -0.18
CA GLU A 639 -22.99 -31.03 0.37
C GLU A 639 -22.24 -31.47 1.67
N SER A 640 -21.84 -30.50 2.50
CA SER A 640 -21.10 -30.70 3.75
C SER A 640 -19.63 -31.15 3.58
N ALA A 641 -19.06 -31.10 2.38
CA ALA A 641 -17.65 -31.30 2.12
C ALA A 641 -16.94 -29.98 1.84
N PRO A 642 -15.70 -29.76 2.34
CA PRO A 642 -14.91 -28.60 1.95
C PRO A 642 -14.81 -28.46 0.44
N ALA A 643 -15.06 -27.26 -0.07
CA ALA A 643 -15.07 -26.95 -1.49
C ALA A 643 -14.30 -25.64 -1.77
N PRO A 644 -13.81 -25.42 -3.00
CA PRO A 644 -13.31 -24.10 -3.39
C PRO A 644 -14.40 -23.03 -3.18
N CYS A 645 -14.00 -21.85 -2.73
CA CYS A 645 -14.91 -20.73 -2.44
C CYS A 645 -15.42 -20.07 -3.73
N LEU A 646 -16.06 -20.86 -4.59
CA LEU A 646 -16.77 -20.42 -5.80
C LEU A 646 -18.24 -20.14 -5.44
N CYS A 647 -18.52 -18.89 -5.09
CA CYS A 647 -19.78 -18.50 -4.45
C CYS A 647 -21.04 -18.74 -5.29
N PRO A 648 -21.06 -18.56 -6.65
CA PRO A 648 -22.24 -18.89 -7.46
C PRO A 648 -22.68 -20.38 -7.41
N THR A 649 -21.84 -21.28 -6.90
CA THR A 649 -22.20 -22.68 -6.72
C THR A 649 -22.95 -22.97 -5.42
N GLY A 650 -23.09 -21.96 -4.54
CA GLY A 650 -23.60 -22.10 -3.18
C GLY A 650 -22.53 -22.50 -2.15
N ALA A 651 -21.25 -22.59 -2.54
CA ALA A 651 -20.17 -22.96 -1.63
C ALA A 651 -19.94 -21.95 -0.50
N CYS A 652 -20.32 -20.70 -0.69
CA CYS A 652 -20.09 -19.59 0.25
C CYS A 652 -21.29 -19.27 1.15
N GLU A 653 -22.39 -20.04 1.06
CA GLU A 653 -23.62 -19.80 1.83
C GLU A 653 -23.44 -19.96 3.36
#